data_56c820bf7d8bc8926b099ccff1f67199
#
_entry.id   56c820bf7d8bc8926b099ccff1f67199
#
_cell.length_a   1.000
_cell.length_b   1.000
_cell.length_c   1.000
_cell.angle_alpha   90.00
_cell.angle_beta   90.00
_cell.angle_gamma   90.00
#
_symmetry.space_group_name_H-M   'P 1'
#
loop_
_entity.id
_entity.type
_entity.pdbx_description
1 polymer ?
#
loop_
_entity_poly.entity_id
_entity_poly.type
_entity_poly.pdbx_seq_one_letter_code
_entity_poly.pdbx_strand_id
1 'polypeptide(L)'
;MKFFKTHSDHELKRIKKTVKQILELQPEYAQLSDEQLKSKTEEFKQRLKEESLNDLLPEAYAAIREADKRVLGMEPFPVQIMGGIIMSQGRVAEMCTGEGKTLVCTLPAYLNALTGKGVHVVTVNDYLAKRDSDQMGQVYEWMGLSCGCITQDMEAPDRKVQYAKDITYITNNELGFDYLRDNMAVRKPQMVQRGLHFCIIDEVDSVLIDEARTPLIISGTKFCSKGKYLAFDRFAKMLERGETTELNKIDYISGEMGTDSGDYVADEKDNNLFLTEAGVAKIEEMFHIGNLSDPENLSIQHGMVNALRANALMHKDKDYVVRDDEVLLVDTFTGRIMPGRRFSDGMHQALEAKEGVSIRPENKTLATISFQNFFNKYERKCGMTGTGQTEEQEFRDIYGMDVIHIPTNRPIIRKDLNDSVYKTKAEKYAAIVKRVRKIHKKGQPILVGTETIEVSEILSEMLLKKGIAHNVLNAKNPEMEAAIVAKAGQFGAVTIATNMAGRGTDIKLDSRSKEAGGLYVIGTERSESRRVDNQLRGRSGRQGDPGVSKFFISLEDDLLRLFGSEKYISIFENLGIKDGMPIEHRMLSRSVEKAQKKVEENHFASRKSLLEYDQVNNDQREIIYRERLKVLNGEDIHSDILYMIDSIIDRKVIESYEGNEISAKLLNDNLLPIIPLPTIGDADTKEDDFVKSLHTSAKVLYQKKEALMEQAYPNEHMMREIERTLLLKTVDKYWQQQIDDMDQLRQGIHMVSYGQKDPKLEYRLQGFSMFNAMNDNIQEDTVQLLYQVAPVIHDN
;
A
#
# COMPACT_ATOMS: atom_id res chain seq x y z
N MET A 1 -23.50 -31.03 13.98
CA MET A 1 -24.30 -29.94 14.58
C MET A 1 -23.35 -28.94 15.23
N LYS A 2 -23.27 -27.67 14.72
CA LYS A 2 -22.56 -26.61 15.43
C LYS A 2 -23.45 -26.17 16.61
N PHE A 3 -23.08 -26.52 17.85
CA PHE A 3 -23.82 -26.15 19.05
C PHE A 3 -23.70 -24.65 19.42
N PHE A 4 -22.77 -23.93 18.84
CA PHE A 4 -22.57 -22.49 19.11
C PHE A 4 -22.76 -21.71 17.83
N LYS A 5 -23.58 -20.65 17.90
CA LYS A 5 -23.74 -19.66 16.84
C LYS A 5 -22.50 -18.80 16.78
N THR A 6 -22.00 -18.53 15.57
CA THR A 6 -20.89 -17.62 15.34
C THR A 6 -21.34 -16.16 15.43
N HIS A 7 -20.39 -15.21 15.51
CA HIS A 7 -20.68 -13.79 15.40
C HIS A 7 -21.45 -13.46 14.10
N SER A 8 -21.02 -14.00 12.97
CA SER A 8 -21.70 -13.86 11.70
C SER A 8 -23.15 -14.36 11.73
N ASP A 9 -23.44 -15.51 12.41
CA ASP A 9 -24.81 -16.03 12.54
C ASP A 9 -25.75 -15.05 13.28
N HIS A 10 -25.22 -14.35 14.30
CA HIS A 10 -25.98 -13.36 15.07
C HIS A 10 -26.26 -12.11 14.22
N GLU A 11 -25.28 -11.61 13.50
CA GLU A 11 -25.43 -10.44 12.63
C GLU A 11 -26.37 -10.74 11.45
N LEU A 12 -26.23 -11.89 10.80
CA LEU A 12 -27.14 -12.33 9.75
C LEU A 12 -28.59 -12.42 10.24
N LYS A 13 -28.80 -12.84 11.51
CA LYS A 13 -30.15 -12.86 12.08
C LYS A 13 -30.74 -11.46 12.22
N ARG A 14 -29.94 -10.46 12.58
CA ARG A 14 -30.38 -9.04 12.69
C ARG A 14 -30.82 -8.49 11.34
N ILE A 15 -30.02 -8.70 10.29
CA ILE A 15 -30.33 -8.16 8.97
C ILE A 15 -31.43 -8.90 8.21
N LYS A 16 -31.77 -10.14 8.59
CA LYS A 16 -32.86 -10.92 7.97
C LYS A 16 -34.19 -10.16 7.92
N LYS A 17 -34.47 -9.31 8.93
CA LYS A 17 -35.68 -8.49 8.94
C LYS A 17 -35.67 -7.48 7.80
N THR A 18 -34.56 -6.79 7.59
CA THR A 18 -34.39 -5.81 6.51
C THR A 18 -34.44 -6.50 5.14
N VAL A 19 -33.78 -7.67 5.00
CA VAL A 19 -33.85 -8.47 3.76
C VAL A 19 -35.30 -8.84 3.46
N LYS A 20 -36.10 -9.24 4.46
CA LYS A 20 -37.49 -9.57 4.28
C LYS A 20 -38.31 -8.34 3.82
N GLN A 21 -38.07 -7.18 4.42
CA GLN A 21 -38.69 -5.92 4.00
C GLN A 21 -38.40 -5.60 2.53
N ILE A 22 -37.13 -5.73 2.09
CA ILE A 22 -36.72 -5.50 0.69
C ILE A 22 -37.47 -6.45 -0.25
N LEU A 23 -37.58 -7.74 0.12
CA LEU A 23 -38.29 -8.73 -0.70
C LEU A 23 -39.82 -8.51 -0.71
N GLU A 24 -40.38 -7.99 0.36
CA GLU A 24 -41.82 -7.63 0.45
C GLU A 24 -42.18 -6.40 -0.43
N LEU A 25 -41.25 -5.46 -0.61
CA LEU A 25 -41.39 -4.31 -1.51
C LEU A 25 -41.24 -4.68 -2.99
N GLN A 26 -40.59 -5.78 -3.31
CA GLN A 26 -40.26 -6.15 -4.68
C GLN A 26 -41.50 -6.22 -5.64
N PRO A 27 -42.65 -6.78 -5.27
CA PRO A 27 -43.83 -6.83 -6.14
C PRO A 27 -44.38 -5.43 -6.52
N GLU A 28 -44.25 -4.46 -5.62
CA GLU A 28 -44.61 -3.06 -5.86
C GLU A 28 -43.66 -2.43 -6.89
N TYR A 29 -42.34 -2.57 -6.66
CA TYR A 29 -41.35 -2.01 -7.59
C TYR A 29 -41.37 -2.68 -8.97
N ALA A 30 -41.72 -3.96 -9.05
CA ALA A 30 -41.90 -4.67 -10.32
C ALA A 30 -43.05 -4.16 -11.17
N GLN A 31 -44.05 -3.52 -10.56
CA GLN A 31 -45.22 -2.94 -11.27
C GLN A 31 -44.95 -1.51 -11.78
N LEU A 32 -43.88 -0.85 -11.28
CA LEU A 32 -43.53 0.50 -11.73
C LEU A 32 -43.10 0.49 -13.21
N SER A 33 -43.51 1.52 -13.96
CA SER A 33 -42.96 1.74 -15.29
C SER A 33 -41.48 2.11 -15.19
N ASP A 34 -40.73 2.01 -16.30
CA ASP A 34 -39.31 2.39 -16.33
C ASP A 34 -39.10 3.85 -15.91
N GLU A 35 -40.00 4.75 -16.34
CA GLU A 35 -39.93 6.16 -15.97
C GLU A 35 -40.18 6.38 -14.47
N GLN A 36 -41.15 5.67 -13.90
CA GLN A 36 -41.45 5.72 -12.49
C GLN A 36 -40.30 5.18 -11.63
N LEU A 37 -39.68 4.09 -12.07
CA LEU A 37 -38.55 3.50 -11.34
C LEU A 37 -37.33 4.41 -11.39
N LYS A 38 -37.02 5.00 -12.55
CA LYS A 38 -35.93 6.00 -12.70
C LYS A 38 -36.15 7.23 -11.81
N SER A 39 -37.40 7.71 -11.71
CA SER A 39 -37.74 8.88 -10.90
C SER A 39 -37.54 8.65 -9.39
N LYS A 40 -37.48 7.40 -8.93
CA LYS A 40 -37.19 7.08 -7.54
C LYS A 40 -35.80 7.57 -7.07
N THR A 41 -34.84 7.66 -7.96
CA THR A 41 -33.52 8.20 -7.62
C THR A 41 -33.62 9.66 -7.14
N GLU A 42 -34.35 10.49 -7.85
CA GLU A 42 -34.53 11.90 -7.44
C GLU A 42 -35.42 12.03 -6.19
N GLU A 43 -36.44 11.18 -6.06
CA GLU A 43 -37.27 11.09 -4.85
C GLU A 43 -36.40 10.78 -3.63
N PHE A 44 -35.50 9.77 -3.72
CA PHE A 44 -34.63 9.39 -2.63
C PHE A 44 -33.61 10.48 -2.29
N LYS A 45 -33.03 11.18 -3.30
CA LYS A 45 -32.15 12.33 -3.07
C LYS A 45 -32.88 13.47 -2.32
N GLN A 46 -34.14 13.70 -2.59
CA GLN A 46 -34.94 14.70 -1.85
C GLN A 46 -35.19 14.26 -0.42
N ARG A 47 -35.60 13.02 -0.21
CA ARG A 47 -35.87 12.45 1.11
C ARG A 47 -34.62 12.38 2.00
N LEU A 48 -33.44 12.23 1.43
CA LEU A 48 -32.18 12.28 2.16
C LEU A 48 -31.90 13.60 2.89
N LYS A 49 -32.65 14.66 2.59
CA LYS A 49 -32.54 15.92 3.33
C LYS A 49 -33.14 15.82 4.73
N GLU A 50 -34.07 14.88 4.95
CA GLU A 50 -34.82 14.69 6.18
C GLU A 50 -34.63 13.29 6.79
N GLU A 51 -34.32 12.27 5.97
CA GLU A 51 -34.18 10.88 6.34
C GLU A 51 -32.71 10.42 6.27
N SER A 52 -32.39 9.36 7.00
CA SER A 52 -31.03 8.77 6.92
C SER A 52 -30.93 7.73 5.78
N LEU A 53 -29.69 7.45 5.34
CA LEU A 53 -29.43 6.36 4.38
C LEU A 53 -29.98 5.00 4.85
N ASN A 54 -29.99 4.75 6.16
CA ASN A 54 -30.50 3.51 6.72
C ASN A 54 -32.03 3.38 6.60
N ASP A 55 -32.75 4.50 6.69
CA ASP A 55 -34.20 4.51 6.54
C ASP A 55 -34.60 4.25 5.09
N LEU A 56 -33.86 4.80 4.14
CA LEU A 56 -34.08 4.62 2.70
C LEU A 56 -33.57 3.27 2.16
N LEU A 57 -32.68 2.58 2.88
CA LEU A 57 -32.03 1.36 2.40
C LEU A 57 -33.00 0.31 1.86
N PRO A 58 -34.14 -0.04 2.53
CA PRO A 58 -35.03 -1.06 2.00
C PRO A 58 -35.66 -0.71 0.63
N GLU A 59 -36.06 0.53 0.46
CA GLU A 59 -36.68 1.00 -0.78
C GLU A 59 -35.62 1.17 -1.89
N ALA A 60 -34.49 1.76 -1.57
CA ALA A 60 -33.39 1.92 -2.53
C ALA A 60 -32.89 0.56 -3.05
N TYR A 61 -32.78 -0.43 -2.16
CA TYR A 61 -32.39 -1.79 -2.56
C TYR A 61 -33.45 -2.51 -3.39
N ALA A 62 -34.73 -2.29 -3.11
CA ALA A 62 -35.80 -2.83 -3.95
C ALA A 62 -35.79 -2.19 -5.35
N ALA A 63 -35.51 -0.88 -5.43
CA ALA A 63 -35.41 -0.15 -6.70
C ALA A 63 -34.22 -0.64 -7.57
N ILE A 64 -33.02 -0.67 -6.99
CA ILE A 64 -31.83 -1.07 -7.76
C ILE A 64 -31.88 -2.56 -8.14
N ARG A 65 -32.41 -3.42 -7.27
CA ARG A 65 -32.63 -4.84 -7.56
C ARG A 65 -33.52 -5.07 -8.77
N GLU A 66 -34.59 -4.29 -8.89
CA GLU A 66 -35.48 -4.34 -10.05
C GLU A 66 -34.78 -3.77 -11.31
N ALA A 67 -33.96 -2.74 -11.15
CA ALA A 67 -33.17 -2.19 -12.25
C ALA A 67 -32.12 -3.22 -12.75
N ASP A 68 -31.41 -3.90 -11.85
CA ASP A 68 -30.47 -4.99 -12.19
C ASP A 68 -31.17 -6.08 -13.02
N LYS A 69 -32.38 -6.44 -12.63
CA LYS A 69 -33.19 -7.42 -13.35
C LYS A 69 -33.59 -6.95 -14.76
N ARG A 70 -34.00 -5.68 -14.90
CA ARG A 70 -34.43 -5.13 -16.20
C ARG A 70 -33.28 -4.90 -17.14
N VAL A 71 -32.17 -4.35 -16.65
CA VAL A 71 -31.02 -3.94 -17.47
C VAL A 71 -30.09 -5.11 -17.76
N LEU A 72 -29.75 -5.90 -16.74
CA LEU A 72 -28.77 -6.99 -16.86
C LEU A 72 -29.40 -8.37 -16.98
N GLY A 73 -30.71 -8.51 -16.76
CA GLY A 73 -31.39 -9.81 -16.66
C GLY A 73 -30.99 -10.59 -15.40
N MET A 74 -30.35 -9.95 -14.43
CA MET A 74 -29.83 -10.56 -13.21
C MET A 74 -30.55 -9.97 -11.99
N GLU A 75 -31.26 -10.79 -11.26
CA GLU A 75 -31.93 -10.38 -10.04
C GLU A 75 -31.13 -10.82 -8.81
N PRO A 76 -30.65 -9.88 -7.97
CA PRO A 76 -29.88 -10.22 -6.77
C PRO A 76 -30.62 -11.19 -5.82
N PHE A 77 -29.95 -12.28 -5.46
CA PHE A 77 -30.48 -13.28 -4.53
C PHE A 77 -30.54 -12.75 -3.07
N PRO A 78 -31.36 -13.33 -2.19
CA PRO A 78 -31.42 -12.91 -0.78
C PRO A 78 -30.06 -12.88 -0.08
N VAL A 79 -29.15 -13.82 -0.38
CA VAL A 79 -27.77 -13.85 0.16
C VAL A 79 -26.93 -12.68 -0.38
N GLN A 80 -27.16 -12.25 -1.62
CA GLN A 80 -26.50 -11.09 -2.21
C GLN A 80 -27.01 -9.78 -1.58
N ILE A 81 -28.32 -9.69 -1.30
CA ILE A 81 -28.88 -8.56 -0.54
C ILE A 81 -28.25 -8.48 0.86
N MET A 82 -28.02 -9.64 1.56
CA MET A 82 -27.32 -9.67 2.83
C MET A 82 -25.90 -9.08 2.68
N GLY A 83 -25.18 -9.43 1.62
CA GLY A 83 -23.86 -8.89 1.30
C GLY A 83 -23.87 -7.37 1.14
N GLY A 84 -24.81 -6.86 0.35
CA GLY A 84 -24.99 -5.42 0.16
C GLY A 84 -25.25 -4.67 1.47
N ILE A 85 -26.14 -5.20 2.35
CA ILE A 85 -26.42 -4.59 3.66
C ILE A 85 -25.18 -4.54 4.54
N ILE A 86 -24.41 -5.63 4.61
CA ILE A 86 -23.16 -5.70 5.38
C ILE A 86 -22.18 -4.63 4.88
N MET A 87 -22.02 -4.51 3.56
CA MET A 87 -21.14 -3.49 2.97
C MET A 87 -21.63 -2.07 3.25
N SER A 88 -22.94 -1.79 3.18
CA SER A 88 -23.49 -0.48 3.55
C SER A 88 -23.24 -0.12 5.02
N GLN A 89 -23.01 -1.11 5.89
CA GLN A 89 -22.65 -0.88 7.29
C GLN A 89 -21.14 -0.61 7.50
N GLY A 90 -20.34 -0.55 6.44
CA GLY A 90 -18.89 -0.36 6.54
C GLY A 90 -18.12 -1.61 6.97
N ARG A 91 -18.59 -2.79 6.62
CA ARG A 91 -18.02 -4.09 6.99
C ARG A 91 -17.54 -4.87 5.76
N VAL A 92 -16.83 -5.96 6.00
CA VAL A 92 -16.40 -6.89 4.95
C VAL A 92 -17.43 -8.00 4.80
N ALA A 93 -17.98 -8.11 3.58
CA ALA A 93 -18.86 -9.22 3.18
C ALA A 93 -18.00 -10.37 2.64
N GLU A 94 -17.82 -11.45 3.42
CA GLU A 94 -17.17 -12.66 2.92
C GLU A 94 -18.21 -13.51 2.18
N MET A 95 -18.12 -13.49 0.86
CA MET A 95 -18.94 -14.27 -0.05
C MET A 95 -18.06 -15.19 -0.89
N CYS A 96 -18.38 -16.47 -0.93
CA CYS A 96 -17.61 -17.43 -1.72
C CYS A 96 -17.41 -16.96 -3.16
N THR A 97 -16.27 -17.33 -3.76
CA THR A 97 -16.02 -17.06 -5.19
C THR A 97 -17.13 -17.66 -6.06
N GLY A 98 -17.62 -16.88 -7.05
CA GLY A 98 -18.72 -17.27 -7.92
C GLY A 98 -20.13 -17.00 -7.37
N GLU A 99 -20.25 -16.31 -6.24
CA GLU A 99 -21.56 -15.83 -5.69
C GLU A 99 -22.02 -14.49 -6.27
N GLY A 100 -21.35 -13.96 -7.30
CA GLY A 100 -21.74 -12.73 -8.01
C GLY A 100 -21.48 -11.45 -7.22
N LYS A 101 -20.31 -11.34 -6.59
CA LYS A 101 -19.89 -10.15 -5.83
C LYS A 101 -20.02 -8.84 -6.62
N THR A 102 -19.68 -8.85 -7.91
CA THR A 102 -19.82 -7.67 -8.79
C THR A 102 -21.25 -7.13 -8.83
N LEU A 103 -22.26 -8.02 -8.90
CA LEU A 103 -23.66 -7.63 -8.85
C LEU A 103 -24.05 -7.10 -7.46
N VAL A 104 -23.51 -7.70 -6.38
CA VAL A 104 -23.76 -7.22 -4.99
C VAL A 104 -23.28 -5.80 -4.79
N CYS A 105 -22.21 -5.39 -5.46
CA CYS A 105 -21.66 -4.05 -5.39
C CYS A 105 -22.67 -2.97 -5.84
N THR A 106 -23.61 -3.29 -6.74
CA THR A 106 -24.63 -2.32 -7.21
C THR A 106 -25.49 -1.77 -6.07
N LEU A 107 -25.81 -2.60 -5.09
CA LEU A 107 -26.67 -2.26 -3.96
C LEU A 107 -26.06 -1.13 -3.07
N PRO A 108 -24.89 -1.29 -2.45
CA PRO A 108 -24.29 -0.24 -1.63
C PRO A 108 -23.79 0.95 -2.46
N ALA A 109 -23.36 0.73 -3.72
CA ALA A 109 -22.92 1.82 -4.58
C ALA A 109 -24.09 2.76 -4.90
N TYR A 110 -25.24 2.23 -5.32
CA TYR A 110 -26.44 3.03 -5.59
C TYR A 110 -26.86 3.83 -4.35
N LEU A 111 -27.02 3.17 -3.21
CA LEU A 111 -27.47 3.81 -1.97
C LEU A 111 -26.58 4.98 -1.56
N ASN A 112 -25.26 4.78 -1.58
CA ASN A 112 -24.33 5.83 -1.14
C ASN A 112 -24.13 6.92 -2.21
N ALA A 113 -24.31 6.62 -3.49
CA ALA A 113 -24.25 7.61 -4.57
C ALA A 113 -25.40 8.64 -4.49
N LEU A 114 -26.53 8.30 -3.86
CA LEU A 114 -27.64 9.24 -3.61
C LEU A 114 -27.20 10.46 -2.80
N THR A 115 -26.14 10.36 -2.02
CA THR A 115 -25.60 11.49 -1.24
C THR A 115 -24.97 12.58 -2.11
N GLY A 116 -24.63 12.30 -3.36
CA GLY A 116 -23.90 13.21 -4.25
C GLY A 116 -22.43 13.44 -3.90
N LYS A 117 -21.92 12.81 -2.83
CA LYS A 117 -20.52 12.99 -2.36
C LYS A 117 -19.50 12.14 -3.12
N GLY A 118 -19.95 11.16 -3.92
CA GLY A 118 -19.11 10.25 -4.69
C GLY A 118 -18.83 8.91 -4.00
N VAL A 119 -18.84 7.87 -4.83
CA VAL A 119 -18.54 6.50 -4.43
C VAL A 119 -17.37 6.01 -5.27
N HIS A 120 -16.33 5.48 -4.61
CA HIS A 120 -15.21 4.83 -5.30
C HIS A 120 -15.36 3.32 -5.18
N VAL A 121 -15.37 2.62 -6.33
CA VAL A 121 -15.33 1.16 -6.40
C VAL A 121 -13.92 0.76 -6.80
N VAL A 122 -13.20 0.18 -5.86
CA VAL A 122 -11.78 -0.13 -6.00
C VAL A 122 -11.58 -1.58 -6.39
N THR A 123 -10.79 -1.80 -7.44
CA THR A 123 -10.43 -3.12 -7.98
C THR A 123 -8.91 -3.29 -8.00
N VAL A 124 -8.44 -4.50 -8.27
CA VAL A 124 -7.00 -4.82 -8.27
C VAL A 124 -6.29 -4.55 -9.61
N ASN A 125 -7.02 -4.32 -10.71
CA ASN A 125 -6.43 -4.01 -12.01
C ASN A 125 -7.40 -3.27 -12.94
N ASP A 126 -6.86 -2.62 -13.98
CA ASP A 126 -7.60 -1.82 -14.95
C ASP A 126 -8.62 -2.63 -15.76
N TYR A 127 -8.30 -3.89 -16.07
CA TYR A 127 -9.24 -4.77 -16.79
C TYR A 127 -10.54 -4.97 -16.00
N LEU A 128 -10.44 -5.25 -14.70
CA LEU A 128 -11.61 -5.40 -13.84
C LEU A 128 -12.35 -4.07 -13.66
N ALA A 129 -11.62 -2.97 -13.45
CA ALA A 129 -12.22 -1.65 -13.32
C ALA A 129 -13.06 -1.31 -14.56
N LYS A 130 -12.52 -1.50 -15.76
CA LYS A 130 -13.20 -1.24 -17.02
C LYS A 130 -14.38 -2.20 -17.25
N ARG A 131 -14.17 -3.53 -17.10
CA ARG A 131 -15.23 -4.53 -17.28
C ARG A 131 -16.42 -4.26 -16.37
N ASP A 132 -16.16 -4.00 -15.09
CA ASP A 132 -17.22 -3.87 -14.09
C ASP A 132 -17.91 -2.50 -14.22
N SER A 133 -17.20 -1.44 -14.59
CA SER A 133 -17.81 -0.14 -14.91
C SER A 133 -18.68 -0.22 -16.17
N ASP A 134 -18.23 -0.90 -17.24
CA ASP A 134 -18.98 -1.07 -18.47
C ASP A 134 -20.27 -1.89 -18.25
N GLN A 135 -20.22 -2.90 -17.38
CA GLN A 135 -21.34 -3.78 -17.12
C GLN A 135 -22.30 -3.19 -16.07
N MET A 136 -21.83 -2.77 -14.90
CA MET A 136 -22.68 -2.26 -13.82
C MET A 136 -23.06 -0.80 -14.05
N GLY A 137 -22.23 -0.03 -14.74
CA GLY A 137 -22.49 1.35 -15.13
C GLY A 137 -23.79 1.52 -15.88
N GLN A 138 -24.18 0.55 -16.73
CA GLN A 138 -25.47 0.55 -17.45
C GLN A 138 -26.66 0.64 -16.48
N VAL A 139 -26.60 -0.03 -15.33
CA VAL A 139 -27.67 0.02 -14.32
C VAL A 139 -27.73 1.38 -13.63
N TYR A 140 -26.56 1.91 -13.25
CA TYR A 140 -26.48 3.22 -12.60
C TYR A 140 -26.97 4.34 -13.52
N GLU A 141 -26.54 4.33 -14.78
CA GLU A 141 -26.95 5.31 -15.79
C GLU A 141 -28.43 5.19 -16.10
N TRP A 142 -28.96 3.96 -16.18
CA TRP A 142 -30.36 3.73 -16.36
C TRP A 142 -31.19 4.28 -15.19
N MET A 143 -30.67 4.22 -13.96
CA MET A 143 -31.26 4.80 -12.75
C MET A 143 -31.04 6.32 -12.61
N GLY A 144 -30.34 6.98 -13.56
CA GLY A 144 -30.06 8.41 -13.55
C GLY A 144 -28.86 8.85 -12.74
N LEU A 145 -27.95 7.94 -12.42
CA LEU A 145 -26.65 8.24 -11.82
C LEU A 145 -25.55 8.17 -12.87
N SER A 146 -24.49 8.94 -12.68
CA SER A 146 -23.33 8.93 -13.57
C SER A 146 -22.26 7.93 -13.09
N CYS A 147 -21.71 7.15 -14.05
CA CYS A 147 -20.61 6.21 -13.79
C CYS A 147 -19.36 6.61 -14.56
N GLY A 148 -18.21 6.45 -13.93
CA GLY A 148 -16.89 6.71 -14.50
C GLY A 148 -15.93 5.56 -14.24
N CYS A 149 -14.86 5.53 -15.06
CA CYS A 149 -13.76 4.57 -14.90
C CYS A 149 -12.43 5.31 -15.08
N ILE A 150 -11.48 5.05 -14.20
CA ILE A 150 -10.11 5.59 -14.29
C ILE A 150 -9.16 4.43 -14.50
N THR A 151 -8.32 4.56 -15.53
CA THR A 151 -7.26 3.63 -15.89
C THR A 151 -5.89 4.30 -15.83
N GLN A 152 -4.83 3.52 -15.79
CA GLN A 152 -3.45 4.01 -15.66
C GLN A 152 -3.06 5.04 -16.73
N ASP A 153 -3.49 4.84 -17.99
CA ASP A 153 -3.10 5.66 -19.13
C ASP A 153 -3.85 7.01 -19.22
N MET A 154 -4.78 7.29 -18.29
CA MET A 154 -5.64 8.47 -18.34
C MET A 154 -4.93 9.71 -17.81
N GLU A 155 -5.01 10.82 -18.52
CA GLU A 155 -4.44 12.12 -18.13
C GLU A 155 -5.26 12.82 -17.02
N ALA A 156 -4.62 13.73 -16.27
CA ALA A 156 -5.24 14.40 -15.12
C ALA A 156 -6.56 15.13 -15.41
N PRO A 157 -6.74 15.87 -16.54
CA PRO A 157 -8.02 16.51 -16.84
C PRO A 157 -9.16 15.52 -17.00
N ASP A 158 -8.90 14.38 -17.65
CA ASP A 158 -9.90 13.33 -17.88
C ASP A 158 -10.20 12.59 -16.57
N ARG A 159 -9.20 12.31 -15.73
CA ARG A 159 -9.40 11.77 -14.38
C ARG A 159 -10.33 12.64 -13.55
N LYS A 160 -10.16 13.96 -13.60
CA LYS A 160 -11.02 14.91 -12.88
C LYS A 160 -12.48 14.79 -13.30
N VAL A 161 -12.75 14.59 -14.59
CA VAL A 161 -14.12 14.36 -15.11
C VAL A 161 -14.69 13.04 -14.57
N GLN A 162 -13.86 11.99 -14.48
CA GLN A 162 -14.31 10.70 -13.95
C GLN A 162 -14.56 10.76 -12.44
N TYR A 163 -13.71 11.43 -11.66
CA TYR A 163 -13.96 11.63 -10.23
C TYR A 163 -15.19 12.49 -9.91
N ALA A 164 -15.59 13.35 -10.83
CA ALA A 164 -16.81 14.16 -10.69
C ALA A 164 -18.11 13.34 -10.84
N LYS A 165 -18.04 12.10 -11.35
CA LYS A 165 -19.19 11.18 -11.48
C LYS A 165 -19.69 10.70 -10.12
N ASP A 166 -20.93 10.23 -10.04
CA ASP A 166 -21.52 9.72 -8.79
C ASP A 166 -20.83 8.45 -8.31
N ILE A 167 -20.42 7.57 -9.25
CA ILE A 167 -19.72 6.32 -8.98
C ILE A 167 -18.49 6.25 -9.89
N THR A 168 -17.31 5.97 -9.32
CA THR A 168 -16.07 5.87 -10.08
C THR A 168 -15.38 4.54 -9.80
N TYR A 169 -15.15 3.75 -10.84
CA TYR A 169 -14.33 2.54 -10.80
C TYR A 169 -12.87 2.89 -11.03
N ILE A 170 -11.98 2.34 -10.19
CA ILE A 170 -10.56 2.67 -10.23
C ILE A 170 -9.73 1.56 -9.58
N THR A 171 -8.45 1.46 -9.90
CA THR A 171 -7.54 0.56 -9.18
C THR A 171 -7.06 1.19 -7.87
N ASN A 172 -6.72 0.34 -6.91
CA ASN A 172 -6.18 0.76 -5.60
C ASN A 172 -4.93 1.63 -5.75
N ASN A 173 -4.03 1.28 -6.66
CA ASN A 173 -2.78 2.01 -6.91
C ASN A 173 -3.06 3.41 -7.48
N GLU A 174 -3.85 3.52 -8.56
CA GLU A 174 -4.14 4.80 -9.18
C GLU A 174 -4.89 5.74 -8.24
N LEU A 175 -5.82 5.20 -7.45
CA LEU A 175 -6.55 5.97 -6.46
C LEU A 175 -5.64 6.58 -5.39
N GLY A 176 -4.68 5.81 -4.89
CA GLY A 176 -3.71 6.29 -3.92
C GLY A 176 -2.64 7.21 -4.52
N PHE A 177 -2.21 6.95 -5.77
CA PHE A 177 -1.30 7.87 -6.47
C PHE A 177 -1.97 9.20 -6.80
N ASP A 178 -3.25 9.23 -7.18
CA ASP A 178 -3.98 10.46 -7.39
C ASP A 178 -4.11 11.27 -6.09
N TYR A 179 -4.33 10.60 -4.95
CA TYR A 179 -4.31 11.27 -3.64
C TYR A 179 -2.95 11.92 -3.36
N LEU A 180 -1.85 11.23 -3.62
CA LEU A 180 -0.51 11.81 -3.44
C LEU A 180 -0.26 12.97 -4.40
N ARG A 181 -0.65 12.84 -5.70
CA ARG A 181 -0.51 13.90 -6.71
C ARG A 181 -1.31 15.14 -6.33
N ASP A 182 -2.53 14.97 -5.85
CA ASP A 182 -3.39 16.08 -5.39
C ASP A 182 -2.76 16.85 -4.23
N ASN A 183 -2.09 16.14 -3.31
CA ASN A 183 -1.39 16.76 -2.20
C ASN A 183 -0.03 17.37 -2.57
N MET A 184 0.44 17.18 -3.80
CA MET A 184 1.61 17.85 -4.39
C MET A 184 1.20 18.99 -5.36
N ALA A 185 -0.09 19.18 -5.61
CA ALA A 185 -0.58 20.21 -6.54
C ALA A 185 -0.25 21.62 -6.04
N VAL A 186 0.23 22.48 -6.95
CA VAL A 186 0.56 23.88 -6.65
C VAL A 186 -0.66 24.79 -6.77
N ARG A 187 -1.69 24.36 -7.52
CA ARG A 187 -2.93 25.11 -7.74
C ARG A 187 -4.14 24.17 -7.61
N LYS A 188 -5.21 24.65 -6.99
CA LYS A 188 -6.46 23.91 -6.80
C LYS A 188 -7.05 23.29 -8.07
N PRO A 189 -7.03 23.93 -9.26
CA PRO A 189 -7.52 23.31 -10.50
C PRO A 189 -6.77 22.04 -10.93
N GLN A 190 -5.53 21.83 -10.46
CA GLN A 190 -4.72 20.65 -10.74
C GLN A 190 -5.17 19.41 -9.96
N MET A 191 -5.88 19.60 -8.86
CA MET A 191 -6.43 18.50 -8.07
C MET A 191 -7.55 17.80 -8.84
N VAL A 192 -7.53 16.47 -8.82
CA VAL A 192 -8.49 15.63 -9.56
C VAL A 192 -9.57 15.04 -8.66
N GLN A 193 -9.24 14.68 -7.41
CA GLN A 193 -10.18 14.10 -6.46
C GLN A 193 -11.05 15.18 -5.80
N ARG A 194 -12.29 14.81 -5.44
CA ARG A 194 -13.22 15.73 -4.75
C ARG A 194 -13.43 15.40 -3.26
N GLY A 195 -13.01 14.22 -2.81
CA GLY A 195 -13.14 13.79 -1.42
C GLY A 195 -13.20 12.28 -1.29
N LEU A 196 -13.03 11.78 -0.07
CA LEU A 196 -12.96 10.36 0.27
C LEU A 196 -14.18 9.99 1.14
N HIS A 197 -15.39 9.96 0.52
CA HIS A 197 -16.64 9.74 1.25
C HIS A 197 -16.90 8.24 1.46
N PHE A 198 -17.13 7.47 0.40
CA PHE A 198 -17.48 6.05 0.49
C PHE A 198 -16.63 5.22 -0.46
N CYS A 199 -16.04 4.14 0.06
CA CYS A 199 -15.23 3.22 -0.71
C CYS A 199 -15.74 1.79 -0.60
N ILE A 200 -15.92 1.13 -1.75
CA ILE A 200 -16.17 -0.30 -1.87
C ILE A 200 -14.92 -0.95 -2.43
N ILE A 201 -14.32 -1.87 -1.70
CA ILE A 201 -13.07 -2.53 -2.10
C ILE A 201 -13.40 -3.95 -2.53
N ASP A 202 -13.27 -4.23 -3.83
CA ASP A 202 -13.38 -5.61 -4.34
C ASP A 202 -12.09 -6.37 -4.08
N GLU A 203 -12.20 -7.66 -3.78
CA GLU A 203 -11.07 -8.50 -3.34
C GLU A 203 -10.27 -7.79 -2.22
N VAL A 204 -10.99 -7.32 -1.19
CA VAL A 204 -10.45 -6.49 -0.11
C VAL A 204 -9.23 -7.09 0.60
N ASP A 205 -9.15 -8.40 0.67
CA ASP A 205 -8.01 -9.13 1.21
C ASP A 205 -6.75 -8.98 0.35
N SER A 206 -6.88 -8.86 -0.97
CA SER A 206 -5.74 -8.55 -1.83
C SER A 206 -5.24 -7.13 -1.61
N VAL A 207 -6.15 -6.18 -1.66
CA VAL A 207 -5.82 -4.76 -1.58
C VAL A 207 -5.27 -4.38 -0.20
N LEU A 208 -5.94 -4.81 0.87
CA LEU A 208 -5.62 -4.36 2.23
C LEU A 208 -4.65 -5.27 2.99
N ILE A 209 -4.40 -6.49 2.51
CA ILE A 209 -3.49 -7.43 3.17
C ILE A 209 -2.26 -7.72 2.29
N ASP A 210 -2.44 -8.19 1.04
CA ASP A 210 -1.31 -8.60 0.20
C ASP A 210 -0.50 -7.41 -0.30
N GLU A 211 -1.17 -6.45 -0.91
CA GLU A 211 -0.53 -5.26 -1.50
C GLU A 211 -0.12 -4.24 -0.42
N ALA A 212 -0.74 -4.30 0.76
CA ALA A 212 -0.44 -3.40 1.88
C ALA A 212 0.89 -3.69 2.62
N ARG A 213 1.76 -4.51 2.04
CA ARG A 213 3.12 -4.77 2.54
C ARG A 213 4.09 -3.64 2.23
N THR A 214 3.84 -2.89 1.17
CA THR A 214 4.66 -1.76 0.73
C THR A 214 3.82 -0.50 0.62
N PRO A 215 4.34 0.68 0.99
CA PRO A 215 3.62 1.93 0.80
C PRO A 215 3.58 2.33 -0.67
N LEU A 216 2.67 3.23 -1.01
CA LEU A 216 2.66 3.96 -2.27
C LEU A 216 3.73 5.06 -2.21
N ILE A 217 4.58 5.14 -3.21
CA ILE A 217 5.71 6.09 -3.25
C ILE A 217 5.73 6.80 -4.61
N ILE A 218 5.76 8.13 -4.57
CA ILE A 218 6.11 8.96 -5.73
C ILE A 218 7.56 9.37 -5.57
N SER A 219 8.39 8.99 -6.54
CA SER A 219 9.83 9.30 -6.56
C SER A 219 10.16 10.37 -7.58
N GLY A 220 11.14 11.21 -7.25
CA GLY A 220 11.79 12.15 -8.15
C GLY A 220 13.29 11.92 -8.19
N THR A 221 13.98 12.62 -9.07
CA THR A 221 15.44 12.55 -9.16
C THR A 221 16.12 13.53 -8.19
N LYS A 222 17.05 13.05 -7.39
CA LYS A 222 17.91 13.86 -6.54
C LYS A 222 19.30 13.95 -7.17
N PHE A 223 19.76 15.13 -7.44
CA PHE A 223 21.16 15.33 -7.81
C PHE A 223 22.04 15.05 -6.60
N CYS A 224 22.75 13.91 -6.60
CA CYS A 224 23.73 13.63 -5.56
C CYS A 224 25.15 14.04 -5.99
N SER A 225 25.94 14.42 -4.99
CA SER A 225 27.35 14.64 -5.20
C SER A 225 28.04 13.30 -5.46
N LYS A 226 28.42 13.05 -6.71
CA LYS A 226 29.20 11.85 -7.10
C LYS A 226 30.42 11.65 -6.22
N GLY A 227 31.02 12.75 -5.77
CA GLY A 227 32.20 12.73 -4.88
C GLY A 227 31.93 12.09 -3.54
N LYS A 228 30.72 12.20 -2.97
CA LYS A 228 30.38 11.58 -1.68
C LYS A 228 30.42 10.05 -1.77
N TYR A 229 29.78 9.44 -2.78
CA TYR A 229 29.77 7.99 -2.95
C TYR A 229 31.15 7.40 -3.21
N LEU A 230 31.98 8.09 -3.98
CA LEU A 230 33.38 7.69 -4.18
C LEU A 230 34.20 7.79 -2.89
N ALA A 231 33.92 8.79 -2.04
CA ALA A 231 34.56 8.90 -0.72
C ALA A 231 34.10 7.75 0.20
N PHE A 232 32.79 7.48 0.26
CA PHE A 232 32.25 6.36 1.06
C PHE A 232 32.83 5.01 0.62
N ASP A 233 32.92 4.72 -0.67
CA ASP A 233 33.51 3.48 -1.17
C ASP A 233 35.00 3.38 -0.81
N ARG A 234 35.74 4.50 -0.95
CA ARG A 234 37.16 4.53 -0.56
C ARG A 234 37.38 4.27 0.93
N PHE A 235 36.57 4.90 1.79
CA PHE A 235 36.63 4.72 3.23
C PHE A 235 36.16 3.33 3.66
N ALA A 236 35.12 2.79 3.02
CA ALA A 236 34.63 1.44 3.28
C ALA A 236 35.71 0.37 3.02
N LYS A 237 36.56 0.59 2.00
CA LYS A 237 37.71 -0.29 1.69
C LYS A 237 38.88 -0.16 2.67
N MET A 238 38.89 0.86 3.52
CA MET A 238 39.90 1.05 4.57
C MET A 238 39.51 0.42 5.91
N LEU A 239 38.23 0.09 6.09
CA LEU A 239 37.74 -0.53 7.32
C LEU A 239 37.92 -2.06 7.27
N GLU A 240 38.23 -2.64 8.40
CA GLU A 240 38.54 -4.07 8.54
C GLU A 240 37.30 -4.85 8.95
N ARG A 241 36.99 -5.95 8.22
CA ARG A 241 35.90 -6.87 8.58
C ARG A 241 36.32 -7.70 9.80
N GLY A 242 35.47 -7.67 10.83
CA GLY A 242 35.61 -8.52 12.03
C GLY A 242 34.95 -9.88 11.84
N GLU A 243 35.29 -10.83 12.72
CA GLU A 243 34.64 -12.13 12.81
C GLU A 243 33.63 -12.13 13.95
N THR A 244 32.44 -12.67 13.68
CA THR A 244 31.42 -12.91 14.72
C THR A 244 31.79 -14.18 15.45
N THR A 245 32.08 -14.13 16.74
CA THR A 245 32.02 -15.31 17.58
C THR A 245 30.56 -15.74 17.65
N GLU A 246 30.23 -17.02 17.31
CA GLU A 246 28.85 -17.57 17.37
C GLU A 246 28.33 -17.44 18.82
N LEU A 247 27.67 -16.32 19.09
CA LEU A 247 26.89 -16.13 20.31
C LEU A 247 25.48 -16.71 20.04
N ASN A 248 25.09 -17.69 20.81
CA ASN A 248 23.73 -18.21 20.83
C ASN A 248 22.77 -17.07 21.20
N LYS A 249 21.53 -17.10 20.65
CA LYS A 249 20.46 -16.14 21.00
C LYS A 249 20.20 -15.95 22.51
N ILE A 250 20.77 -16.81 23.35
CA ILE A 250 20.69 -16.76 24.81
C ILE A 250 21.70 -15.75 25.39
N ASP A 251 22.86 -15.58 24.76
CA ASP A 251 23.94 -14.68 25.25
C ASP A 251 23.56 -13.21 24.97
N TYR A 252 22.75 -12.95 23.94
CA TYR A 252 22.13 -11.64 23.68
C TYR A 252 21.18 -11.16 24.79
N ILE A 253 20.54 -12.10 25.50
CA ILE A 253 19.61 -11.79 26.60
C ILE A 253 20.35 -11.58 27.92
N SER A 254 21.55 -12.15 28.07
CA SER A 254 22.36 -12.08 29.30
C SER A 254 23.27 -10.85 29.37
N GLY A 255 23.41 -10.07 28.29
CA GLY A 255 24.25 -8.85 28.27
C GLY A 255 25.74 -9.12 28.27
N GLU A 256 26.20 -10.33 27.95
CA GLU A 256 27.62 -10.61 27.74
C GLU A 256 28.02 -10.15 26.32
N MET A 257 28.71 -9.01 26.23
CA MET A 257 29.31 -8.53 25.01
C MET A 257 30.49 -9.45 24.64
N GLY A 258 30.33 -10.18 23.53
CA GLY A 258 31.47 -10.76 22.84
C GLY A 258 32.40 -9.63 22.38
N THR A 259 33.69 -9.81 22.50
CA THR A 259 34.68 -8.89 21.93
C THR A 259 34.67 -9.03 20.41
N ASP A 260 33.83 -8.22 19.73
CA ASP A 260 33.84 -8.13 18.27
C ASP A 260 35.20 -7.56 17.84
N SER A 261 35.94 -8.33 17.05
CA SER A 261 37.17 -7.87 16.44
C SER A 261 36.87 -7.17 15.12
N GLY A 262 37.60 -6.10 14.79
CA GLY A 262 37.46 -5.35 13.54
C GLY A 262 36.55 -4.14 13.66
N ASP A 263 36.28 -3.48 12.52
CA ASP A 263 35.55 -2.22 12.45
C ASP A 263 34.05 -2.45 12.14
N TYR A 264 33.72 -3.56 11.48
CA TYR A 264 32.34 -3.95 11.17
C TYR A 264 32.20 -5.47 11.09
N VAL A 265 31.00 -5.94 11.37
CA VAL A 265 30.62 -7.36 11.26
C VAL A 265 29.56 -7.50 10.18
N ALA A 266 29.75 -8.44 9.26
CA ALA A 266 28.80 -8.72 8.18
C ALA A 266 28.27 -10.15 8.30
N ASP A 267 26.94 -10.28 8.49
CA ASP A 267 26.22 -11.56 8.50
C ASP A 267 25.65 -11.84 7.10
N GLU A 268 26.24 -12.79 6.40
CA GLU A 268 25.80 -13.19 5.06
C GLU A 268 24.48 -13.99 5.07
N LYS A 269 24.12 -14.63 6.20
CA LYS A 269 22.87 -15.42 6.30
C LYS A 269 21.64 -14.54 6.38
N ASP A 270 21.75 -13.49 7.23
CA ASP A 270 20.63 -12.55 7.45
C ASP A 270 20.78 -11.27 6.59
N ASN A 271 21.83 -11.19 5.75
CA ASN A 271 22.16 -10.04 4.89
C ASN A 271 22.25 -8.71 5.66
N ASN A 272 22.78 -8.76 6.89
CA ASN A 272 22.90 -7.62 7.79
C ASN A 272 24.37 -7.25 8.02
N LEU A 273 24.59 -5.96 8.29
CA LEU A 273 25.89 -5.41 8.60
C LEU A 273 25.78 -4.49 9.83
N PHE A 274 26.72 -4.64 10.74
CA PHE A 274 26.79 -3.87 11.99
C PHE A 274 28.17 -3.22 12.13
N LEU A 275 28.18 -1.95 12.53
CA LEU A 275 29.41 -1.24 12.88
C LEU A 275 29.77 -1.55 14.35
N THR A 276 31.03 -1.77 14.61
CA THR A 276 31.57 -1.86 15.98
C THR A 276 31.84 -0.46 16.53
N GLU A 277 32.05 -0.33 17.83
CA GLU A 277 32.48 0.94 18.45
C GLU A 277 33.79 1.48 17.82
N ALA A 278 34.75 0.59 17.49
CA ALA A 278 35.95 0.95 16.78
C ALA A 278 35.72 1.49 15.37
N GLY A 279 34.74 0.87 14.64
CA GLY A 279 34.36 1.33 13.32
C GLY A 279 33.65 2.68 13.36
N VAL A 280 32.75 2.89 14.31
CA VAL A 280 32.08 4.19 14.52
C VAL A 280 33.13 5.29 14.79
N ALA A 281 34.03 5.08 15.73
CA ALA A 281 35.10 6.06 16.07
C ALA A 281 35.97 6.40 14.85
N LYS A 282 36.34 5.40 14.02
CA LYS A 282 37.09 5.65 12.79
C LYS A 282 36.32 6.47 11.77
N ILE A 283 35.01 6.22 11.60
CA ILE A 283 34.14 6.99 10.70
C ILE A 283 34.04 8.43 11.19
N GLU A 284 33.85 8.64 12.50
CA GLU A 284 33.79 9.98 13.11
C GLU A 284 35.07 10.77 12.89
N GLU A 285 36.22 10.11 13.04
CA GLU A 285 37.52 10.70 12.74
C GLU A 285 37.69 11.03 11.24
N MET A 286 37.29 10.10 10.33
CA MET A 286 37.42 10.29 8.88
C MET A 286 36.60 11.46 8.35
N PHE A 287 35.43 11.69 8.93
CA PHE A 287 34.52 12.76 8.49
C PHE A 287 34.60 14.01 9.38
N HIS A 288 35.43 14.01 10.41
CA HIS A 288 35.59 15.11 11.39
C HIS A 288 34.27 15.51 12.07
N ILE A 289 33.48 14.51 12.46
CA ILE A 289 32.18 14.67 13.12
C ILE A 289 32.26 14.25 14.58
N GLY A 290 31.39 14.81 15.43
CA GLY A 290 31.43 14.53 16.87
C GLY A 290 30.70 13.23 17.24
N ASN A 291 29.54 12.95 16.64
CA ASN A 291 28.73 11.75 16.89
C ASN A 291 28.01 11.32 15.62
N LEU A 292 28.28 10.10 15.18
CA LEU A 292 27.70 9.55 13.96
C LEU A 292 26.18 9.36 14.04
N SER A 293 25.64 9.20 15.26
CA SER A 293 24.21 9.01 15.50
C SER A 293 23.39 10.30 15.57
N ASP A 294 24.02 11.46 15.49
CA ASP A 294 23.31 12.74 15.48
C ASP A 294 22.48 12.91 14.20
N PRO A 295 21.30 13.53 14.26
CA PRO A 295 20.43 13.72 13.09
C PRO A 295 21.12 14.39 11.90
N GLU A 296 22.07 15.27 12.14
CA GLU A 296 22.84 15.97 11.09
C GLU A 296 23.79 15.03 10.33
N ASN A 297 24.22 13.94 10.95
CA ASN A 297 25.19 12.98 10.42
C ASN A 297 24.55 11.72 9.81
N LEU A 298 23.23 11.59 9.84
CA LEU A 298 22.50 10.42 9.32
C LEU A 298 22.84 10.10 7.86
N SER A 299 23.09 11.11 7.03
CA SER A 299 23.46 10.92 5.62
C SER A 299 24.85 10.29 5.45
N ILE A 300 25.77 10.56 6.38
CA ILE A 300 27.13 9.98 6.40
C ILE A 300 27.03 8.54 6.89
N GLN A 301 26.33 8.31 7.99
CA GLN A 301 26.07 7.00 8.55
C GLN A 301 25.46 6.06 7.50
N HIS A 302 24.38 6.49 6.84
CA HIS A 302 23.68 5.73 5.82
C HIS A 302 24.59 5.44 4.61
N GLY A 303 25.31 6.44 4.12
CA GLY A 303 26.25 6.29 2.99
C GLY A 303 27.37 5.30 3.30
N MET A 304 27.94 5.33 4.50
CA MET A 304 28.99 4.40 4.93
C MET A 304 28.45 2.97 5.07
N VAL A 305 27.30 2.78 5.70
CA VAL A 305 26.65 1.46 5.82
C VAL A 305 26.37 0.85 4.43
N ASN A 306 25.85 1.65 3.49
CA ASN A 306 25.60 1.18 2.12
C ASN A 306 26.90 0.85 1.38
N ALA A 307 27.95 1.64 1.52
CA ALA A 307 29.25 1.35 0.93
C ALA A 307 29.86 0.06 1.50
N LEU A 308 29.76 -0.15 2.79
CA LEU A 308 30.21 -1.40 3.44
C LEU A 308 29.37 -2.60 2.98
N ARG A 309 28.04 -2.49 2.93
CA ARG A 309 27.17 -3.55 2.41
C ARG A 309 27.47 -3.87 0.96
N ALA A 310 27.64 -2.86 0.12
CA ALA A 310 28.02 -3.04 -1.29
C ALA A 310 29.32 -3.81 -1.44
N ASN A 311 30.32 -3.52 -0.60
CA ASN A 311 31.64 -4.17 -0.65
C ASN A 311 31.64 -5.57 -0.01
N ALA A 312 30.96 -5.77 1.13
CA ALA A 312 31.04 -6.99 1.93
C ALA A 312 29.97 -8.04 1.59
N LEU A 313 28.76 -7.62 1.21
CA LEU A 313 27.59 -8.52 1.07
C LEU A 313 27.10 -8.68 -0.36
N MET A 314 27.37 -7.71 -1.26
CA MET A 314 26.87 -7.77 -2.64
C MET A 314 27.95 -8.27 -3.59
N HIS A 315 27.65 -9.34 -4.33
CA HIS A 315 28.60 -10.03 -5.21
C HIS A 315 28.22 -9.85 -6.69
N LYS A 316 29.22 -9.45 -7.48
CA LYS A 316 29.08 -9.38 -8.94
C LYS A 316 28.76 -10.76 -9.52
N ASP A 317 27.98 -10.81 -10.57
CA ASP A 317 27.50 -12.00 -11.27
C ASP A 317 26.55 -12.90 -10.46
N LYS A 318 26.20 -12.48 -9.22
CA LYS A 318 25.21 -13.14 -8.38
C LYS A 318 24.05 -12.19 -8.06
N ASP A 319 24.33 -11.04 -7.47
CA ASP A 319 23.33 -10.07 -7.05
C ASP A 319 23.12 -8.96 -8.09
N TYR A 320 24.14 -8.68 -8.88
CA TYR A 320 24.14 -7.71 -9.98
C TYR A 320 25.17 -8.07 -11.06
N VAL A 321 25.01 -7.51 -12.25
CA VAL A 321 25.97 -7.56 -13.35
C VAL A 321 26.31 -6.14 -13.80
N VAL A 322 27.48 -5.98 -14.42
CA VAL A 322 27.91 -4.69 -15.02
C VAL A 322 27.95 -4.85 -16.54
N ARG A 323 27.17 -4.05 -17.25
CA ARG A 323 27.13 -3.97 -18.71
C ARG A 323 26.96 -2.54 -19.17
N ASP A 324 27.63 -2.15 -20.23
CA ASP A 324 27.49 -0.83 -20.86
C ASP A 324 27.60 0.35 -19.90
N ASP A 325 28.57 0.32 -18.98
CA ASP A 325 28.78 1.32 -17.92
C ASP A 325 27.60 1.45 -16.97
N GLU A 326 26.81 0.36 -16.76
CA GLU A 326 25.64 0.33 -15.91
C GLU A 326 25.63 -0.91 -15.02
N VAL A 327 25.25 -0.73 -13.75
CA VAL A 327 24.93 -1.82 -12.82
C VAL A 327 23.51 -2.27 -13.09
N LEU A 328 23.31 -3.55 -13.37
CA LEU A 328 22.00 -4.18 -13.60
C LEU A 328 21.71 -5.19 -12.51
N LEU A 329 20.54 -5.10 -11.91
CA LEU A 329 20.11 -6.00 -10.85
C LEU A 329 19.82 -7.40 -11.39
N VAL A 330 20.26 -8.43 -10.66
CA VAL A 330 19.92 -9.83 -10.91
C VAL A 330 18.90 -10.27 -9.86
N ASP A 331 17.81 -10.86 -10.32
CA ASP A 331 16.83 -11.48 -9.45
C ASP A 331 17.44 -12.76 -8.83
N THR A 332 17.61 -12.78 -7.53
CA THR A 332 18.23 -13.88 -6.79
C THR A 332 17.45 -15.21 -6.90
N PHE A 333 16.15 -15.16 -7.19
CA PHE A 333 15.31 -16.34 -7.33
C PHE A 333 15.34 -16.92 -8.75
N THR A 334 15.39 -16.08 -9.77
CA THR A 334 15.32 -16.52 -11.16
C THR A 334 16.64 -16.44 -11.89
N GLY A 335 17.65 -15.76 -11.32
CA GLY A 335 18.95 -15.51 -11.97
C GLY A 335 18.85 -14.61 -13.21
N ARG A 336 17.71 -13.95 -13.43
CA ARG A 336 17.46 -13.09 -14.60
C ARG A 336 17.86 -11.65 -14.32
N ILE A 337 18.47 -11.00 -15.29
CA ILE A 337 18.73 -9.56 -15.26
C ILE A 337 17.39 -8.84 -15.31
N MET A 338 17.20 -7.84 -14.45
CA MET A 338 16.00 -7.02 -14.36
C MET A 338 16.27 -5.61 -14.91
N PRO A 339 16.08 -5.37 -16.21
CA PRO A 339 16.32 -4.06 -16.81
C PRO A 339 15.37 -3.02 -16.21
N GLY A 340 15.88 -1.81 -15.94
CA GLY A 340 15.08 -0.71 -15.40
C GLY A 340 14.80 -0.76 -13.90
N ARG A 341 15.09 -1.86 -13.20
CA ARG A 341 15.06 -1.92 -11.74
C ARG A 341 16.40 -1.51 -11.15
N ARG A 342 16.34 -0.79 -10.02
CA ARG A 342 17.50 -0.31 -9.29
C ARG A 342 17.33 -0.63 -7.80
N PHE A 343 18.44 -0.81 -7.09
CA PHE A 343 18.40 -0.86 -5.63
C PHE A 343 18.01 0.52 -5.09
N SER A 344 17.20 0.55 -4.04
CA SER A 344 16.78 1.77 -3.36
C SER A 344 17.85 2.33 -2.44
N ASP A 345 17.57 3.50 -1.91
CA ASP A 345 18.25 4.08 -0.75
C ASP A 345 19.77 4.23 -0.88
N GLY A 346 20.24 4.64 -2.05
CA GLY A 346 21.67 4.87 -2.29
C GLY A 346 22.53 3.60 -2.49
N MET A 347 21.96 2.41 -2.30
CA MET A 347 22.68 1.14 -2.50
C MET A 347 23.14 0.97 -3.95
N HIS A 348 22.33 1.37 -4.92
CA HIS A 348 22.71 1.29 -6.33
C HIS A 348 23.90 2.17 -6.64
N GLN A 349 23.91 3.40 -6.12
CA GLN A 349 25.02 4.34 -6.24
C GLN A 349 26.28 3.83 -5.54
N ALA A 350 26.12 3.16 -4.39
CA ALA A 350 27.26 2.51 -3.72
C ALA A 350 27.87 1.39 -4.57
N LEU A 351 27.05 0.61 -5.28
CA LEU A 351 27.52 -0.40 -6.23
C LEU A 351 28.15 0.22 -7.48
N GLU A 352 27.57 1.30 -8.02
CA GLU A 352 28.14 2.07 -9.13
C GLU A 352 29.54 2.62 -8.73
N ALA A 353 29.67 3.13 -7.48
CA ALA A 353 30.96 3.59 -6.95
C ALA A 353 31.97 2.44 -6.78
N LYS A 354 31.54 1.30 -6.23
CA LYS A 354 32.36 0.10 -6.05
C LYS A 354 32.94 -0.41 -7.38
N GLU A 355 32.10 -0.46 -8.42
CA GLU A 355 32.49 -0.96 -9.75
C GLU A 355 33.17 0.10 -10.63
N GLY A 356 33.20 1.37 -10.18
CA GLY A 356 33.83 2.47 -10.92
C GLY A 356 33.09 2.88 -12.19
N VAL A 357 31.80 2.59 -12.27
CA VAL A 357 30.92 3.00 -13.39
C VAL A 357 30.30 4.38 -13.13
N SER A 358 29.60 4.93 -14.13
CA SER A 358 28.95 6.23 -14.01
C SER A 358 27.87 6.25 -12.92
N ILE A 359 28.07 7.03 -11.85
CA ILE A 359 27.10 7.19 -10.77
C ILE A 359 25.92 8.03 -11.26
N ARG A 360 24.73 7.44 -11.24
CA ARG A 360 23.48 8.07 -11.65
C ARG A 360 22.78 8.75 -10.47
N PRO A 361 21.88 9.73 -10.73
CA PRO A 361 21.12 10.38 -9.66
C PRO A 361 20.35 9.40 -8.78
N GLU A 362 20.25 9.70 -7.51
CA GLU A 362 19.38 9.01 -6.57
C GLU A 362 17.90 9.27 -6.87
N ASN A 363 17.05 8.32 -6.51
CA ASN A 363 15.63 8.55 -6.42
C ASN A 363 15.33 9.12 -5.02
N LYS A 364 14.74 10.32 -4.96
CA LYS A 364 14.24 10.93 -3.74
C LYS A 364 12.76 10.64 -3.62
N THR A 365 12.30 10.24 -2.45
CA THR A 365 10.87 10.13 -2.15
C THR A 365 10.26 11.52 -2.08
N LEU A 366 9.31 11.81 -2.97
CA LEU A 366 8.59 13.09 -3.00
C LEU A 366 7.32 13.03 -2.16
N ALA A 367 6.62 11.92 -2.21
CA ALA A 367 5.43 11.66 -1.40
C ALA A 367 5.26 10.16 -1.17
N THR A 368 4.77 9.80 -0.01
CA THR A 368 4.52 8.41 0.37
C THR A 368 3.29 8.31 1.25
N ILE A 369 2.56 7.19 1.17
CA ILE A 369 1.50 6.82 2.10
C ILE A 369 1.32 5.30 2.10
N SER A 370 1.11 4.70 3.28
CA SER A 370 0.73 3.29 3.36
C SER A 370 -0.74 3.09 2.93
N PHE A 371 -1.06 1.92 2.36
CA PHE A 371 -2.45 1.58 2.02
C PHE A 371 -3.37 1.67 3.23
N GLN A 372 -2.88 1.25 4.40
CA GLN A 372 -3.61 1.31 5.67
C GLN A 372 -4.04 2.73 5.98
N ASN A 373 -3.11 3.68 5.99
CA ASN A 373 -3.37 5.07 6.29
C ASN A 373 -4.24 5.72 5.20
N PHE A 374 -4.02 5.38 3.93
CA PHE A 374 -4.82 5.92 2.84
C PHE A 374 -6.28 5.50 2.95
N PHE A 375 -6.59 4.20 3.03
CA PHE A 375 -7.98 3.74 3.10
C PHE A 375 -8.67 4.13 4.42
N ASN A 376 -7.92 4.37 5.50
CA ASN A 376 -8.49 4.88 6.75
C ASN A 376 -8.95 6.34 6.68
N LYS A 377 -8.61 7.09 5.61
CA LYS A 377 -9.09 8.46 5.38
C LYS A 377 -10.53 8.53 4.86
N TYR A 378 -11.10 7.44 4.37
CA TYR A 378 -12.49 7.43 3.95
C TYR A 378 -13.44 7.60 5.14
N GLU A 379 -14.48 8.44 4.98
CA GLU A 379 -15.54 8.58 6.00
C GLU A 379 -16.17 7.22 6.30
N ARG A 380 -16.38 6.40 5.26
CA ARG A 380 -16.84 5.03 5.35
C ARG A 380 -16.23 4.17 4.27
N LYS A 381 -15.75 3.00 4.64
CA LYS A 381 -15.21 2.00 3.73
C LYS A 381 -15.83 0.64 4.00
N CYS A 382 -15.93 -0.17 2.98
CA CYS A 382 -16.37 -1.56 3.06
C CYS A 382 -15.62 -2.42 2.05
N GLY A 383 -15.77 -3.72 2.15
CA GLY A 383 -15.11 -4.61 1.22
C GLY A 383 -15.87 -5.91 0.99
N MET A 384 -15.49 -6.59 -0.06
CA MET A 384 -15.98 -7.93 -0.38
C MET A 384 -14.81 -8.83 -0.78
N THR A 385 -14.87 -10.09 -0.36
CA THR A 385 -13.89 -11.13 -0.72
C THR A 385 -14.48 -12.51 -0.57
N GLY A 386 -13.82 -13.52 -1.14
CA GLY A 386 -14.16 -14.92 -0.92
C GLY A 386 -13.43 -15.58 0.26
N THR A 387 -12.51 -14.88 0.90
CA THR A 387 -11.50 -15.46 1.82
C THR A 387 -11.08 -14.54 2.97
N GLY A 388 -11.99 -13.74 3.51
CA GLY A 388 -11.68 -12.73 4.53
C GLY A 388 -11.55 -13.26 5.96
N GLN A 389 -12.19 -14.38 6.30
CA GLN A 389 -12.27 -14.86 7.67
C GLN A 389 -10.91 -15.23 8.29
N THR A 390 -9.94 -15.61 7.48
CA THR A 390 -8.58 -15.91 7.95
C THR A 390 -7.87 -14.70 8.51
N GLU A 391 -8.19 -13.50 8.01
CA GLU A 391 -7.59 -12.21 8.36
C GLU A 391 -8.56 -11.30 9.14
N GLU A 392 -9.64 -11.87 9.74
CA GLU A 392 -10.67 -11.10 10.45
C GLU A 392 -10.07 -10.18 11.52
N GLN A 393 -9.08 -10.67 12.27
CA GLN A 393 -8.43 -9.89 13.32
C GLN A 393 -7.71 -8.66 12.74
N GLU A 394 -7.00 -8.80 11.64
CA GLU A 394 -6.29 -7.70 10.99
C GLU A 394 -7.28 -6.66 10.43
N PHE A 395 -8.37 -7.08 9.78
CA PHE A 395 -9.41 -6.17 9.32
C PHE A 395 -10.03 -5.37 10.46
N ARG A 396 -10.21 -5.98 11.63
CA ARG A 396 -10.74 -5.31 12.81
C ARG A 396 -9.73 -4.36 13.43
N ASP A 397 -8.51 -4.82 13.68
CA ASP A 397 -7.51 -4.07 14.44
C ASP A 397 -6.92 -2.89 13.66
N ILE A 398 -6.75 -3.02 12.33
CA ILE A 398 -6.13 -1.99 11.48
C ILE A 398 -7.16 -1.12 10.79
N TYR A 399 -8.23 -1.73 10.27
CA TYR A 399 -9.19 -1.03 9.40
C TYR A 399 -10.53 -0.74 10.07
N GLY A 400 -10.77 -1.28 11.28
CA GLY A 400 -12.04 -1.12 12.00
C GLY A 400 -13.22 -1.83 11.33
N MET A 401 -12.95 -2.86 10.50
CA MET A 401 -13.98 -3.58 9.75
C MET A 401 -14.17 -5.00 10.25
N ASP A 402 -15.39 -5.37 10.64
CA ASP A 402 -15.77 -6.75 10.93
C ASP A 402 -15.92 -7.56 9.64
N VAL A 403 -15.56 -8.84 9.68
CA VAL A 403 -15.78 -9.79 8.58
C VAL A 403 -17.03 -10.63 8.86
N ILE A 404 -18.01 -10.55 7.99
CA ILE A 404 -19.26 -11.32 8.11
C ILE A 404 -19.32 -12.37 7.01
N HIS A 405 -19.28 -13.63 7.41
CA HIS A 405 -19.42 -14.76 6.49
C HIS A 405 -20.86 -14.96 6.05
N ILE A 406 -21.13 -14.85 4.76
CA ILE A 406 -22.43 -14.97 4.14
C ILE A 406 -22.59 -16.39 3.57
N PRO A 407 -23.70 -17.09 3.85
CA PRO A 407 -23.91 -18.42 3.30
C PRO A 407 -24.04 -18.39 1.78
N THR A 408 -23.63 -19.46 1.11
CA THR A 408 -23.80 -19.60 -0.34
C THR A 408 -25.28 -19.75 -0.72
N ASN A 409 -25.66 -19.26 -1.89
CA ASN A 409 -27.01 -19.39 -2.43
C ASN A 409 -27.41 -20.86 -2.62
N ARG A 410 -26.47 -21.68 -3.09
CA ARG A 410 -26.62 -23.14 -3.18
C ARG A 410 -25.52 -23.86 -2.42
N PRO A 411 -25.80 -25.03 -1.81
CA PRO A 411 -24.78 -25.77 -1.05
C PRO A 411 -23.58 -26.14 -1.91
N ILE A 412 -22.38 -26.01 -1.36
CA ILE A 412 -21.13 -26.43 -2.02
C ILE A 412 -21.07 -27.97 -1.99
N ILE A 413 -21.01 -28.60 -3.15
CA ILE A 413 -20.90 -30.05 -3.31
C ILE A 413 -19.50 -30.48 -3.78
N ARG A 414 -18.56 -29.54 -3.94
CA ARG A 414 -17.15 -29.79 -4.27
C ARG A 414 -16.50 -30.71 -3.23
N LYS A 415 -15.66 -31.61 -3.73
CA LYS A 415 -14.87 -32.53 -2.89
C LYS A 415 -13.42 -32.02 -2.77
N ASP A 416 -13.04 -31.60 -1.58
CA ASP A 416 -11.66 -31.22 -1.29
C ASP A 416 -10.89 -32.44 -0.78
N LEU A 417 -9.93 -32.95 -1.57
CA LEU A 417 -9.16 -34.16 -1.26
C LEU A 417 -7.94 -33.80 -0.40
N ASN A 418 -7.43 -34.79 0.35
CA ASN A 418 -6.20 -34.61 1.11
C ASN A 418 -5.00 -34.34 0.17
N ASP A 419 -4.03 -33.62 0.69
CA ASP A 419 -2.78 -33.34 -0.02
C ASP A 419 -2.00 -34.60 -0.30
N SER A 420 -1.32 -34.65 -1.44
CA SER A 420 -0.34 -35.70 -1.77
C SER A 420 1.06 -35.13 -1.56
N VAL A 421 1.79 -35.64 -0.56
CA VAL A 421 3.14 -35.17 -0.21
C VAL A 421 4.18 -36.11 -0.84
N TYR A 422 5.11 -35.55 -1.59
CA TYR A 422 6.22 -36.22 -2.25
C TYR A 422 7.57 -35.80 -1.65
N LYS A 423 8.59 -36.63 -1.87
CA LYS A 423 9.95 -36.32 -1.37
C LYS A 423 10.57 -35.18 -2.16
N THR A 424 10.47 -35.24 -3.50
CA THR A 424 11.12 -34.28 -4.40
C THR A 424 10.13 -33.53 -5.30
N LYS A 425 10.54 -32.36 -5.80
CA LYS A 425 9.77 -31.59 -6.81
C LYS A 425 9.58 -32.39 -8.12
N ALA A 426 10.59 -33.14 -8.52
CA ALA A 426 10.53 -33.98 -9.75
C ALA A 426 9.44 -35.05 -9.66
N GLU A 427 9.36 -35.77 -8.53
CA GLU A 427 8.31 -36.77 -8.30
C GLU A 427 6.91 -36.13 -8.27
N LYS A 428 6.79 -34.97 -7.62
CA LYS A 428 5.56 -34.17 -7.57
C LYS A 428 5.06 -33.80 -8.97
N TYR A 429 5.93 -33.24 -9.83
CA TYR A 429 5.55 -32.86 -11.20
C TYR A 429 5.18 -34.09 -12.07
N ALA A 430 5.91 -35.17 -11.96
CA ALA A 430 5.57 -36.43 -12.67
C ALA A 430 4.18 -36.95 -12.24
N ALA A 431 3.87 -36.87 -10.96
CA ALA A 431 2.57 -37.27 -10.43
C ALA A 431 1.42 -36.33 -10.87
N ILE A 432 1.65 -35.02 -10.92
CA ILE A 432 0.68 -34.05 -11.46
C ILE A 432 0.36 -34.39 -12.92
N VAL A 433 1.37 -34.58 -13.78
CA VAL A 433 1.17 -34.90 -15.19
C VAL A 433 0.42 -36.22 -15.36
N LYS A 434 0.74 -37.25 -14.57
CA LYS A 434 0.02 -38.55 -14.55
C LYS A 434 -1.45 -38.34 -14.14
N ARG A 435 -1.72 -37.46 -13.15
CA ARG A 435 -3.09 -37.15 -12.69
C ARG A 435 -3.88 -36.40 -13.75
N VAL A 436 -3.28 -35.36 -14.35
CA VAL A 436 -3.88 -34.59 -15.46
C VAL A 436 -4.26 -35.53 -16.61
N ARG A 437 -3.35 -36.41 -17.05
CA ARG A 437 -3.64 -37.40 -18.11
C ARG A 437 -4.84 -38.29 -17.76
N LYS A 438 -4.94 -38.75 -16.51
CA LYS A 438 -6.04 -39.63 -16.08
C LYS A 438 -7.40 -38.91 -16.09
N ILE A 439 -7.42 -37.63 -15.69
CA ILE A 439 -8.63 -36.82 -15.61
C ILE A 439 -9.05 -36.35 -17.00
N HIS A 440 -8.10 -35.86 -17.82
CA HIS A 440 -8.32 -35.42 -19.19
C HIS A 440 -8.96 -36.55 -20.08
N LYS A 441 -8.54 -37.80 -19.90
CA LYS A 441 -9.17 -38.94 -20.58
C LYS A 441 -10.67 -39.12 -20.29
N LYS A 442 -11.17 -38.56 -19.17
CA LYS A 442 -12.59 -38.56 -18.81
C LYS A 442 -13.35 -37.36 -19.36
N GLY A 443 -12.67 -36.43 -20.03
CA GLY A 443 -13.24 -35.21 -20.53
C GLY A 443 -13.53 -34.16 -19.44
N GLN A 444 -13.11 -34.37 -18.19
CA GLN A 444 -13.28 -33.43 -17.09
C GLN A 444 -12.31 -32.27 -17.28
N PRO A 445 -12.79 -30.97 -17.21
CA PRO A 445 -11.91 -29.81 -17.30
C PRO A 445 -10.97 -29.72 -16.09
N ILE A 446 -9.73 -29.25 -16.33
CA ILE A 446 -8.67 -29.22 -15.32
C ILE A 446 -8.08 -27.81 -15.26
N LEU A 447 -7.95 -27.28 -14.06
CA LEU A 447 -7.18 -26.09 -13.75
C LEU A 447 -5.97 -26.48 -12.89
N VAL A 448 -4.77 -26.21 -13.37
CA VAL A 448 -3.53 -26.43 -12.61
C VAL A 448 -3.04 -25.06 -12.14
N GLY A 449 -3.10 -24.82 -10.83
CA GLY A 449 -2.59 -23.61 -10.19
C GLY A 449 -1.11 -23.76 -9.85
N THR A 450 -0.28 -22.82 -10.31
CA THR A 450 1.17 -22.73 -10.02
C THR A 450 1.49 -21.44 -9.29
N GLU A 451 2.52 -21.43 -8.47
CA GLU A 451 2.94 -20.24 -7.75
C GLU A 451 3.81 -19.33 -8.63
N THR A 452 4.70 -19.91 -9.41
CA THR A 452 5.63 -19.19 -10.28
C THR A 452 5.38 -19.46 -11.76
N ILE A 453 5.85 -18.54 -12.59
CA ILE A 453 5.83 -18.68 -14.05
C ILE A 453 6.71 -19.87 -14.48
N GLU A 454 7.88 -20.05 -13.83
CA GLU A 454 8.82 -21.13 -14.11
C GLU A 454 8.16 -22.50 -13.95
N VAL A 455 7.46 -22.75 -12.85
CA VAL A 455 6.72 -24.01 -12.64
C VAL A 455 5.64 -24.21 -13.70
N SER A 456 4.98 -23.13 -14.13
CA SER A 456 3.99 -23.20 -15.21
C SER A 456 4.61 -23.63 -16.55
N GLU A 457 5.81 -23.14 -16.86
CA GLU A 457 6.57 -23.49 -18.08
C GLU A 457 7.07 -24.96 -18.04
N ILE A 458 7.62 -25.39 -16.89
CA ILE A 458 8.05 -26.79 -16.69
C ILE A 458 6.89 -27.79 -16.91
N LEU A 459 5.74 -27.52 -16.26
CA LEU A 459 4.56 -28.37 -16.40
C LEU A 459 3.98 -28.32 -17.81
N SER A 460 4.01 -27.17 -18.48
CA SER A 460 3.60 -27.02 -19.88
C SER A 460 4.45 -27.90 -20.79
N GLU A 461 5.78 -27.85 -20.66
CA GLU A 461 6.68 -28.70 -21.44
C GLU A 461 6.43 -30.20 -21.20
N MET A 462 6.24 -30.58 -19.92
CA MET A 462 5.95 -31.99 -19.57
C MET A 462 4.61 -32.48 -20.13
N LEU A 463 3.58 -31.63 -20.19
CA LEU A 463 2.28 -31.96 -20.77
C LEU A 463 2.37 -32.08 -22.30
N LEU A 464 3.11 -31.19 -22.98
CA LEU A 464 3.39 -31.24 -24.41
C LEU A 464 4.10 -32.55 -24.80
N LYS A 465 5.13 -32.95 -24.04
CA LYS A 465 5.82 -34.23 -24.21
C LYS A 465 4.89 -35.45 -24.08
N LYS A 466 3.75 -35.30 -23.39
CA LYS A 466 2.72 -36.37 -23.27
C LYS A 466 1.56 -36.22 -24.25
N GLY A 467 1.62 -35.25 -25.18
CA GLY A 467 0.60 -34.98 -26.19
C GLY A 467 -0.72 -34.43 -25.62
N ILE A 468 -0.69 -33.72 -24.51
CA ILE A 468 -1.88 -33.13 -23.90
C ILE A 468 -1.95 -31.65 -24.28
N ALA A 469 -2.95 -31.29 -25.09
CA ALA A 469 -3.24 -29.91 -25.45
C ALA A 469 -3.68 -29.13 -24.21
N HIS A 470 -3.11 -27.96 -24.01
CA HIS A 470 -3.44 -27.10 -22.85
C HIS A 470 -3.20 -25.64 -23.16
N ASN A 471 -3.78 -24.78 -22.36
CA ASN A 471 -3.55 -23.33 -22.35
C ASN A 471 -2.71 -22.95 -21.14
N VAL A 472 -1.84 -21.94 -21.29
CA VAL A 472 -1.06 -21.37 -20.18
C VAL A 472 -1.50 -19.92 -19.98
N LEU A 473 -1.86 -19.60 -18.76
CA LEU A 473 -2.34 -18.31 -18.30
C LEU A 473 -1.32 -17.74 -17.32
N ASN A 474 -0.56 -16.76 -17.78
CA ASN A 474 0.44 -16.09 -16.97
C ASN A 474 0.39 -14.57 -17.24
N ALA A 475 0.99 -13.78 -16.37
CA ALA A 475 0.98 -12.31 -16.42
C ALA A 475 1.62 -11.69 -17.70
N LYS A 476 2.13 -12.52 -18.64
CA LYS A 476 2.76 -12.01 -19.87
C LYS A 476 1.76 -11.46 -20.91
N ASN A 477 0.48 -11.88 -20.86
CA ASN A 477 -0.54 -11.50 -21.84
C ASN A 477 -1.92 -11.26 -21.18
N PRO A 478 -2.16 -10.13 -20.52
CA PRO A 478 -3.41 -9.86 -19.81
C PRO A 478 -4.65 -9.85 -20.71
N GLU A 479 -4.53 -9.36 -21.95
CA GLU A 479 -5.66 -9.27 -22.89
C GLU A 479 -6.19 -10.65 -23.33
N MET A 480 -5.32 -11.66 -23.43
CA MET A 480 -5.74 -13.03 -23.75
C MET A 480 -6.29 -13.79 -22.53
N GLU A 481 -6.10 -13.25 -21.34
CA GLU A 481 -6.48 -13.90 -20.09
C GLU A 481 -7.97 -14.24 -20.05
N ALA A 482 -8.83 -13.28 -20.34
CA ALA A 482 -10.28 -13.45 -20.34
C ALA A 482 -10.74 -14.52 -21.33
N ALA A 483 -10.13 -14.55 -22.53
CA ALA A 483 -10.47 -15.52 -23.56
C ALA A 483 -10.05 -16.96 -23.18
N ILE A 484 -8.91 -17.11 -22.51
CA ILE A 484 -8.43 -18.41 -22.01
C ILE A 484 -9.31 -18.88 -20.84
N VAL A 485 -9.64 -18.00 -19.90
CA VAL A 485 -10.51 -18.35 -18.76
C VAL A 485 -11.89 -18.75 -19.21
N ALA A 486 -12.46 -18.07 -20.21
CA ALA A 486 -13.76 -18.45 -20.80
C ALA A 486 -13.78 -19.88 -21.36
N LYS A 487 -12.63 -20.38 -21.85
CA LYS A 487 -12.50 -21.74 -22.38
C LYS A 487 -12.11 -22.78 -21.31
N ALA A 488 -11.62 -22.37 -20.16
CA ALA A 488 -11.11 -23.26 -19.12
C ALA A 488 -12.16 -24.21 -18.54
N GLY A 489 -13.45 -23.86 -18.63
CA GLY A 489 -14.57 -24.66 -18.17
C GLY A 489 -15.15 -25.60 -19.21
N GLN A 490 -14.64 -25.65 -20.44
CA GLN A 490 -15.12 -26.48 -21.51
C GLN A 490 -14.69 -27.95 -21.32
N PHE A 491 -15.48 -28.85 -21.88
CA PHE A 491 -15.20 -30.30 -21.80
C PHE A 491 -13.81 -30.66 -22.29
N GLY A 492 -13.02 -31.32 -21.43
CA GLY A 492 -11.66 -31.74 -21.72
C GLY A 492 -10.60 -30.63 -21.73
N ALA A 493 -10.95 -29.40 -21.40
CA ALA A 493 -9.98 -28.31 -21.32
C ALA A 493 -8.93 -28.56 -20.22
N VAL A 494 -7.68 -28.22 -20.50
CA VAL A 494 -6.59 -28.22 -19.54
C VAL A 494 -6.00 -26.79 -19.54
N THR A 495 -5.99 -26.15 -18.38
CA THR A 495 -5.43 -24.80 -18.22
C THR A 495 -4.43 -24.80 -17.09
N ILE A 496 -3.23 -24.27 -17.33
CA ILE A 496 -2.24 -23.97 -16.30
C ILE A 496 -2.36 -22.48 -16.01
N ALA A 497 -2.49 -22.07 -14.75
CA ALA A 497 -2.60 -20.68 -14.37
C ALA A 497 -1.72 -20.39 -13.17
N THR A 498 -1.00 -19.25 -13.17
CA THR A 498 -0.37 -18.73 -11.95
C THR A 498 -1.42 -18.19 -10.99
N ASN A 499 -1.12 -18.18 -9.68
CA ASN A 499 -2.09 -17.86 -8.63
C ASN A 499 -2.84 -16.54 -8.83
N MET A 500 -2.19 -15.52 -9.39
CA MET A 500 -2.78 -14.19 -9.64
C MET A 500 -3.56 -14.13 -10.95
N ALA A 501 -3.30 -15.01 -11.90
CA ALA A 501 -3.91 -14.99 -13.23
C ALA A 501 -5.39 -15.47 -13.19
N GLY A 502 -6.26 -14.77 -13.90
CA GLY A 502 -7.70 -15.04 -13.95
C GLY A 502 -8.47 -14.67 -12.68
N ARG A 503 -7.88 -13.91 -11.76
CA ARG A 503 -8.57 -13.42 -10.56
C ARG A 503 -9.73 -12.49 -10.95
N GLY A 504 -10.85 -12.58 -10.23
CA GLY A 504 -12.06 -11.82 -10.56
C GLY A 504 -12.84 -12.29 -11.78
N THR A 505 -12.35 -13.32 -12.51
CA THR A 505 -13.03 -13.86 -13.68
C THR A 505 -13.67 -15.22 -13.37
N ASP A 506 -14.92 -15.42 -13.84
CA ASP A 506 -15.66 -16.67 -13.59
C ASP A 506 -15.41 -17.73 -14.65
N ILE A 507 -15.18 -18.97 -14.23
CA ILE A 507 -15.03 -20.14 -15.10
C ILE A 507 -16.41 -20.79 -15.25
N LYS A 508 -17.06 -20.57 -16.38
CA LYS A 508 -18.38 -21.15 -16.68
C LYS A 508 -18.22 -22.59 -17.24
N LEU A 509 -18.94 -23.54 -16.63
CA LEU A 509 -18.93 -24.94 -17.07
C LEU A 509 -20.04 -25.19 -18.09
N ASP A 510 -19.72 -25.89 -19.17
CA ASP A 510 -20.72 -26.46 -20.08
C ASP A 510 -21.42 -27.71 -19.46
N SER A 511 -22.54 -28.13 -20.01
CA SER A 511 -23.33 -29.25 -19.50
C SER A 511 -22.53 -30.56 -19.45
N ARG A 512 -21.68 -30.83 -20.46
CA ARG A 512 -20.84 -32.02 -20.55
C ARG A 512 -19.76 -32.02 -19.47
N SER A 513 -19.20 -30.84 -19.16
CA SER A 513 -18.22 -30.67 -18.09
C SER A 513 -18.82 -30.91 -16.71
N LYS A 514 -20.07 -30.50 -16.49
CA LYS A 514 -20.79 -30.76 -15.23
C LYS A 514 -21.06 -32.27 -15.07
N GLU A 515 -21.47 -32.96 -16.13
CA GLU A 515 -21.67 -34.43 -16.14
C GLU A 515 -20.35 -35.20 -15.93
N ALA A 516 -19.21 -34.69 -16.48
CA ALA A 516 -17.89 -35.26 -16.27
C ALA A 516 -17.35 -35.08 -14.83
N GLY A 517 -18.03 -34.36 -13.95
CA GLY A 517 -17.69 -34.15 -12.54
C GLY A 517 -17.25 -32.74 -12.21
N GLY A 518 -17.48 -31.77 -13.11
CA GLY A 518 -17.13 -30.34 -12.94
C GLY A 518 -15.64 -30.07 -13.03
N LEU A 519 -15.24 -28.86 -12.64
CA LEU A 519 -13.84 -28.43 -12.71
C LEU A 519 -12.98 -29.17 -11.68
N TYR A 520 -11.88 -29.75 -12.14
CA TYR A 520 -10.86 -30.34 -11.28
C TYR A 520 -9.71 -29.35 -11.07
N VAL A 521 -9.52 -28.90 -9.83
CA VAL A 521 -8.44 -27.98 -9.47
C VAL A 521 -7.27 -28.76 -8.89
N ILE A 522 -6.08 -28.51 -9.42
CA ILE A 522 -4.81 -29.03 -8.92
C ILE A 522 -3.96 -27.85 -8.45
N GLY A 523 -3.60 -27.81 -7.16
CA GLY A 523 -2.55 -26.93 -6.65
C GLY A 523 -1.19 -27.65 -6.72
N THR A 524 -0.18 -27.00 -7.28
CA THR A 524 1.17 -27.58 -7.42
C THR A 524 2.00 -27.45 -6.15
N GLU A 525 1.57 -26.61 -5.24
CA GLU A 525 2.15 -26.38 -3.92
C GLU A 525 1.14 -25.69 -3.02
N ARG A 526 1.45 -25.52 -1.74
CA ARG A 526 0.70 -24.72 -0.81
C ARG A 526 1.32 -23.33 -0.75
N SER A 527 0.51 -22.31 -0.94
CA SER A 527 0.93 -20.92 -0.83
C SER A 527 1.29 -20.55 0.62
N GLU A 528 2.01 -19.48 0.81
CA GLU A 528 2.31 -18.94 2.15
C GLU A 528 1.06 -18.62 2.98
N SER A 529 -0.04 -18.28 2.31
CA SER A 529 -1.33 -17.96 2.93
C SER A 529 -2.41 -18.99 2.57
N ARG A 530 -3.15 -19.45 3.59
CA ARG A 530 -4.32 -20.33 3.44
C ARG A 530 -5.41 -19.71 2.56
N ARG A 531 -5.46 -18.40 2.55
CA ARG A 531 -6.39 -17.59 1.77
C ARG A 531 -6.20 -17.83 0.27
N VAL A 532 -4.96 -17.79 -0.22
CA VAL A 532 -4.63 -18.03 -1.64
C VAL A 532 -5.01 -19.45 -2.05
N ASP A 533 -4.74 -20.43 -1.20
CA ASP A 533 -5.19 -21.82 -1.43
C ASP A 533 -6.72 -21.93 -1.53
N ASN A 534 -7.45 -21.21 -0.67
CA ASN A 534 -8.92 -21.19 -0.69
C ASN A 534 -9.47 -20.48 -1.93
N GLN A 535 -8.80 -19.44 -2.42
CA GLN A 535 -9.16 -18.78 -3.69
C GLN A 535 -8.97 -19.74 -4.88
N LEU A 536 -7.89 -20.50 -4.89
CA LEU A 536 -7.65 -21.52 -5.92
C LEU A 536 -8.74 -22.62 -5.86
N ARG A 537 -9.02 -23.18 -4.68
CA ARG A 537 -10.12 -24.15 -4.50
C ARG A 537 -11.46 -23.56 -4.93
N GLY A 538 -11.71 -22.30 -4.63
CA GLY A 538 -12.95 -21.58 -4.95
C GLY A 538 -13.18 -21.35 -6.45
N ARG A 539 -12.20 -21.67 -7.31
CA ARG A 539 -12.42 -21.70 -8.76
C ARG A 539 -13.39 -22.80 -9.18
N SER A 540 -13.56 -23.84 -8.35
CA SER A 540 -14.41 -25.01 -8.59
C SER A 540 -15.56 -25.09 -7.58
N GLY A 541 -16.65 -25.72 -7.96
CA GLY A 541 -17.82 -25.99 -7.11
C GLY A 541 -18.65 -24.72 -6.84
N ARG A 542 -18.85 -23.87 -7.84
CA ARG A 542 -19.63 -22.63 -7.78
C ARG A 542 -21.11 -22.90 -8.01
N GLN A 543 -21.98 -22.15 -7.34
CA GLN A 543 -23.45 -22.22 -7.50
C GLN A 543 -24.02 -23.65 -7.50
N GLY A 544 -23.49 -24.53 -6.65
CA GLY A 544 -23.91 -25.94 -6.57
C GLY A 544 -23.39 -26.84 -7.69
N ASP A 545 -22.45 -26.38 -8.52
CA ASP A 545 -21.79 -27.23 -9.51
C ASP A 545 -20.89 -28.28 -8.83
N PRO A 546 -20.75 -29.47 -9.43
CA PRO A 546 -19.78 -30.46 -8.96
C PRO A 546 -18.34 -29.95 -9.18
N GLY A 547 -17.42 -30.51 -8.42
CA GLY A 547 -16.01 -30.16 -8.55
C GLY A 547 -15.11 -30.92 -7.59
N VAL A 548 -13.82 -30.84 -7.84
CA VAL A 548 -12.80 -31.51 -7.00
C VAL A 548 -11.59 -30.59 -6.87
N SER A 549 -11.00 -30.52 -5.68
CA SER A 549 -9.70 -29.88 -5.49
C SER A 549 -8.69 -30.85 -4.87
N LYS A 550 -7.41 -30.75 -5.27
CA LYS A 550 -6.31 -31.52 -4.70
C LYS A 550 -4.99 -30.75 -4.82
N PHE A 551 -4.22 -30.75 -3.73
CA PHE A 551 -2.88 -30.20 -3.73
C PHE A 551 -1.81 -31.29 -3.79
N PHE A 552 -0.75 -31.01 -4.53
CA PHE A 552 0.45 -31.84 -4.66
C PHE A 552 1.62 -31.02 -4.11
N ILE A 553 2.25 -31.50 -3.06
CA ILE A 553 3.30 -30.78 -2.34
C ILE A 553 4.56 -31.63 -2.24
N SER A 554 5.71 -31.00 -2.11
CA SER A 554 7.01 -31.64 -1.95
C SER A 554 7.69 -31.13 -0.66
N LEU A 555 8.55 -31.95 -0.06
CA LEU A 555 9.38 -31.51 1.05
C LEU A 555 10.40 -30.43 0.64
N GLU A 556 10.66 -30.31 -0.66
CA GLU A 556 11.54 -29.29 -1.24
C GLU A 556 10.79 -27.96 -1.53
N ASP A 557 9.46 -27.91 -1.33
CA ASP A 557 8.70 -26.67 -1.48
C ASP A 557 9.05 -25.68 -0.34
N ASP A 558 9.13 -24.39 -0.65
CA ASP A 558 9.69 -23.38 0.23
C ASP A 558 9.00 -23.30 1.59
N LEU A 559 7.68 -23.42 1.63
CA LEU A 559 6.91 -23.46 2.88
C LEU A 559 7.35 -24.60 3.81
N LEU A 560 7.58 -25.81 3.27
CA LEU A 560 7.99 -26.97 4.06
C LEU A 560 9.47 -26.92 4.41
N ARG A 561 10.30 -26.43 3.50
CA ARG A 561 11.74 -26.26 3.71
C ARG A 561 12.04 -25.29 4.85
N LEU A 562 11.34 -24.13 4.91
CA LEU A 562 11.58 -23.09 5.90
C LEU A 562 10.95 -23.40 7.27
N PHE A 563 9.82 -24.08 7.32
CA PHE A 563 9.03 -24.23 8.53
C PHE A 563 8.84 -25.66 9.03
N GLY A 564 9.42 -26.69 8.43
CA GLY A 564 9.14 -28.05 8.87
C GLY A 564 9.95 -29.20 8.37
N SER A 565 11.00 -29.01 7.56
CA SER A 565 11.66 -30.08 6.82
C SER A 565 12.20 -31.26 7.65
N GLU A 566 12.89 -31.01 8.76
CA GLU A 566 13.60 -32.06 9.51
C GLU A 566 12.65 -33.10 10.13
N LYS A 567 11.52 -32.66 10.70
CA LYS A 567 10.52 -33.57 11.28
C LYS A 567 9.83 -34.44 10.22
N TYR A 568 9.68 -33.92 9.00
CA TYR A 568 8.99 -34.63 7.93
C TYR A 568 9.92 -35.59 7.21
N ILE A 569 11.19 -35.22 7.01
CA ILE A 569 12.22 -36.10 6.45
C ILE A 569 12.33 -37.37 7.32
N SER A 570 12.41 -37.23 8.63
CA SER A 570 12.45 -38.37 9.55
C SER A 570 11.19 -39.25 9.49
N ILE A 571 10.00 -38.67 9.23
CA ILE A 571 8.76 -39.44 9.03
C ILE A 571 8.83 -40.24 7.71
N PHE A 572 9.33 -39.65 6.62
CA PHE A 572 9.50 -40.37 5.34
C PHE A 572 10.50 -41.51 5.47
N GLU A 573 11.62 -41.27 6.15
CA GLU A 573 12.67 -42.27 6.38
C GLU A 573 12.16 -43.43 7.27
N ASN A 574 11.47 -43.13 8.36
CA ASN A 574 10.94 -44.11 9.29
C ASN A 574 9.79 -44.97 8.72
N LEU A 575 9.02 -44.42 7.75
CA LEU A 575 7.93 -45.15 7.10
C LEU A 575 8.39 -46.02 5.93
N GLY A 576 9.68 -46.02 5.57
CA GLY A 576 10.23 -46.86 4.49
C GLY A 576 9.54 -46.68 3.14
N ILE A 577 9.08 -45.44 2.82
CA ILE A 577 8.31 -45.17 1.61
C ILE A 577 9.21 -45.23 0.39
N LYS A 578 8.79 -46.03 -0.60
CA LYS A 578 9.50 -46.15 -1.88
C LYS A 578 9.42 -44.84 -2.67
N ASP A 579 10.49 -44.51 -3.39
CA ASP A 579 10.56 -43.34 -4.24
C ASP A 579 9.36 -43.30 -5.22
N GLY A 580 8.79 -42.12 -5.42
CA GLY A 580 7.62 -41.86 -6.23
C GLY A 580 6.25 -42.20 -5.62
N MET A 581 6.19 -42.63 -4.36
CA MET A 581 4.92 -42.87 -3.67
C MET A 581 4.55 -41.66 -2.79
N PRO A 582 3.31 -41.10 -2.91
CA PRO A 582 2.86 -40.02 -2.06
C PRO A 582 2.44 -40.50 -0.68
N ILE A 583 2.61 -39.64 0.31
CA ILE A 583 1.90 -39.78 1.59
C ILE A 583 0.63 -38.94 1.55
N GLU A 584 -0.52 -39.59 1.73
CA GLU A 584 -1.83 -38.92 1.77
C GLU A 584 -2.43 -39.08 3.17
N HIS A 585 -2.02 -38.26 4.11
CA HIS A 585 -2.51 -38.35 5.48
C HIS A 585 -2.99 -37.00 6.02
N ARG A 586 -4.17 -36.95 6.63
CA ARG A 586 -4.78 -35.74 7.15
C ARG A 586 -3.92 -34.98 8.16
N MET A 587 -3.04 -35.70 8.88
CA MET A 587 -2.13 -35.09 9.85
C MET A 587 -1.09 -34.20 9.16
N LEU A 588 -0.58 -34.59 7.98
CA LEU A 588 0.37 -33.80 7.21
C LEU A 588 -0.28 -32.51 6.68
N SER A 589 -1.48 -32.61 6.10
CA SER A 589 -2.22 -31.41 5.68
C SER A 589 -2.44 -30.40 6.84
N ARG A 590 -2.77 -30.90 8.02
CA ARG A 590 -2.92 -30.05 9.22
C ARG A 590 -1.60 -29.43 9.68
N SER A 591 -0.50 -30.10 9.49
CA SER A 591 0.82 -29.57 9.83
C SER A 591 1.25 -28.47 8.87
N VAL A 592 0.95 -28.64 7.59
CA VAL A 592 1.15 -27.57 6.59
C VAL A 592 0.30 -26.34 6.91
N GLU A 593 -0.97 -26.53 7.27
CA GLU A 593 -1.85 -25.44 7.72
C GLU A 593 -1.30 -24.71 8.95
N LYS A 594 -0.65 -25.40 9.88
CA LYS A 594 0.01 -24.76 11.04
C LYS A 594 1.24 -23.95 10.62
N ALA A 595 2.02 -24.44 9.65
CA ALA A 595 3.14 -23.69 9.08
C ALA A 595 2.65 -22.41 8.40
N GLN A 596 1.62 -22.51 7.54
CA GLN A 596 0.98 -21.35 6.91
C GLN A 596 0.53 -20.32 7.95
N LYS A 597 -0.15 -20.77 9.02
CA LYS A 597 -0.61 -19.88 10.07
C LYS A 597 0.55 -19.12 10.74
N LYS A 598 1.69 -19.77 10.96
CA LYS A 598 2.86 -19.10 11.52
C LYS A 598 3.44 -18.05 10.55
N VAL A 599 3.45 -18.33 9.26
CA VAL A 599 3.86 -17.36 8.21
C VAL A 599 2.90 -16.17 8.20
N GLU A 600 1.59 -16.43 8.20
CA GLU A 600 0.55 -15.39 8.26
C GLU A 600 0.74 -14.48 9.50
N GLU A 601 0.98 -15.08 10.68
CA GLU A 601 1.26 -14.35 11.93
C GLU A 601 2.53 -13.48 11.83
N ASN A 602 3.60 -13.98 11.22
CA ASN A 602 4.82 -13.21 10.98
C ASN A 602 4.57 -12.04 10.02
N HIS A 603 3.86 -12.27 8.92
CA HIS A 603 3.51 -11.22 7.96
C HIS A 603 2.61 -10.15 8.59
N PHE A 604 1.65 -10.55 9.43
CA PHE A 604 0.83 -9.62 10.19
C PHE A 604 1.68 -8.74 11.12
N ALA A 605 2.60 -9.37 11.88
CA ALA A 605 3.50 -8.63 12.76
C ALA A 605 4.37 -7.61 11.99
N SER A 606 4.87 -8.00 10.80
CA SER A 606 5.65 -7.11 9.94
C SER A 606 4.82 -5.93 9.43
N ARG A 607 3.59 -6.18 8.94
CA ARG A 607 2.67 -5.10 8.49
C ARG A 607 2.27 -4.17 9.63
N LYS A 608 2.03 -4.73 10.83
CA LYS A 608 1.72 -3.94 12.03
C LYS A 608 2.89 -3.05 12.43
N SER A 609 4.10 -3.58 12.39
CA SER A 609 5.31 -2.79 12.69
C SER A 609 5.50 -1.67 11.67
N LEU A 610 5.32 -1.95 10.37
CA LEU A 610 5.38 -0.94 9.32
C LEU A 610 4.35 0.19 9.58
N LEU A 611 3.12 -0.17 9.92
CA LEU A 611 2.06 0.80 10.22
C LEU A 611 2.40 1.66 11.44
N GLU A 612 2.98 1.09 12.49
CA GLU A 612 3.35 1.83 13.71
C GLU A 612 4.41 2.90 13.44
N TYR A 613 5.37 2.62 12.55
CA TYR A 613 6.33 3.63 12.07
C TYR A 613 5.66 4.65 11.14
N ASP A 614 4.85 4.20 10.18
CA ASP A 614 4.18 5.12 9.24
C ASP A 614 3.13 5.99 9.92
N GLN A 615 2.61 5.61 11.09
CA GLN A 615 1.66 6.43 11.85
C GLN A 615 2.29 7.77 12.26
N VAL A 616 3.57 7.77 12.66
CA VAL A 616 4.29 9.02 13.00
C VAL A 616 4.37 9.94 11.78
N ASN A 617 4.72 9.37 10.64
CA ASN A 617 4.77 10.12 9.37
C ASN A 617 3.37 10.59 8.95
N ASN A 618 2.34 9.78 9.21
CA ASN A 618 0.96 10.13 8.86
C ASN A 618 0.44 11.30 9.69
N ASP A 619 0.74 11.34 10.98
CA ASP A 619 0.33 12.45 11.85
C ASP A 619 0.96 13.78 11.37
N GLN A 620 2.24 13.78 11.01
CA GLN A 620 2.92 14.92 10.41
C GLN A 620 2.33 15.30 9.04
N ARG A 621 2.08 14.30 8.18
CA ARG A 621 1.48 14.47 6.85
C ARG A 621 0.10 15.14 6.93
N GLU A 622 -0.73 14.74 7.87
CA GLU A 622 -2.07 15.31 8.05
C GLU A 622 -2.02 16.79 8.42
N ILE A 623 -1.06 17.20 9.24
CA ILE A 623 -0.86 18.61 9.59
C ILE A 623 -0.47 19.38 8.32
N ILE A 624 0.59 18.95 7.63
CA ILE A 624 1.11 19.65 6.46
C ILE A 624 0.08 19.71 5.32
N TYR A 625 -0.60 18.61 5.02
CA TYR A 625 -1.58 18.56 3.93
C TYR A 625 -2.82 19.41 4.24
N ARG A 626 -3.23 19.49 5.49
CA ARG A 626 -4.31 20.39 5.92
C ARG A 626 -3.92 21.87 5.75
N GLU A 627 -2.72 22.25 6.17
CA GLU A 627 -2.24 23.63 5.99
C GLU A 627 -2.09 23.98 4.50
N ARG A 628 -1.52 23.06 3.69
CA ARG A 628 -1.47 23.24 2.23
C ARG A 628 -2.86 23.42 1.61
N LEU A 629 -3.83 22.65 2.05
CA LEU A 629 -5.20 22.72 1.51
C LEU A 629 -5.87 24.06 1.84
N LYS A 630 -5.66 24.66 3.03
CA LYS A 630 -6.11 26.01 3.36
C LYS A 630 -5.57 27.03 2.36
N VAL A 631 -4.27 26.97 2.10
CA VAL A 631 -3.62 27.88 1.15
C VAL A 631 -4.17 27.68 -0.28
N LEU A 632 -4.33 26.44 -0.73
CA LEU A 632 -4.89 26.09 -2.06
C LEU A 632 -6.36 26.50 -2.21
N ASN A 633 -7.15 26.45 -1.13
CA ASN A 633 -8.53 26.90 -1.11
C ASN A 633 -8.69 28.42 -1.19
N GLY A 634 -7.59 29.17 -1.05
CA GLY A 634 -7.62 30.63 -1.09
C GLY A 634 -8.07 31.25 0.23
N GLU A 635 -7.97 30.53 1.35
CA GLU A 635 -8.22 31.11 2.67
C GLU A 635 -7.22 32.25 2.93
N ASP A 636 -7.64 33.24 3.72
CA ASP A 636 -6.77 34.36 4.06
C ASP A 636 -5.73 33.89 5.09
N ILE A 637 -4.46 33.85 4.64
CA ILE A 637 -3.31 33.43 5.44
C ILE A 637 -2.53 34.62 6.03
N HIS A 638 -3.01 35.86 5.85
CA HIS A 638 -2.31 37.05 6.34
C HIS A 638 -2.08 37.01 7.85
N SER A 639 -3.09 36.59 8.61
CA SER A 639 -2.96 36.41 10.06
C SER A 639 -1.91 35.37 10.44
N ASP A 640 -1.79 34.30 9.63
CA ASP A 640 -0.79 33.25 9.85
C ASP A 640 0.62 33.79 9.58
N ILE A 641 0.82 34.61 8.54
CA ILE A 641 2.10 35.27 8.27
C ILE A 641 2.50 36.21 9.40
N LEU A 642 1.56 37.04 9.92
CA LEU A 642 1.82 37.92 11.06
C LEU A 642 2.19 37.10 12.32
N TYR A 643 1.53 35.98 12.54
CA TYR A 643 1.87 35.06 13.63
C TYR A 643 3.27 34.46 13.45
N MET A 644 3.67 34.08 12.24
CA MET A 644 5.02 33.60 11.95
C MET A 644 6.08 34.66 12.29
N ILE A 645 5.83 35.92 11.93
CA ILE A 645 6.73 37.03 12.26
C ILE A 645 6.91 37.14 13.77
N ASP A 646 5.79 37.15 14.54
CA ASP A 646 5.83 37.21 16.00
C ASP A 646 6.58 36.01 16.60
N SER A 647 6.27 34.79 16.14
CA SER A 647 6.89 33.55 16.62
C SER A 647 8.41 33.53 16.38
N ILE A 648 8.88 34.03 15.23
CA ILE A 648 10.30 34.13 14.91
C ILE A 648 10.99 35.09 15.88
N ILE A 649 10.41 36.27 16.13
CA ILE A 649 10.96 37.25 17.04
C ILE A 649 11.10 36.66 18.45
N ASP A 650 10.05 36.04 18.97
CA ASP A 650 10.04 35.43 20.30
C ASP A 650 11.14 34.35 20.41
N ARG A 651 11.26 33.47 19.39
CA ARG A 651 12.27 32.42 19.37
C ARG A 651 13.69 33.00 19.31
N LYS A 652 13.95 33.96 18.42
CA LYS A 652 15.28 34.58 18.29
C LYS A 652 15.69 35.37 19.51
N VAL A 653 14.74 36.00 20.21
CA VAL A 653 14.97 36.64 21.49
C VAL A 653 15.40 35.60 22.54
N ILE A 654 14.69 34.46 22.63
CA ILE A 654 15.03 33.37 23.56
C ILE A 654 16.43 32.81 23.25
N GLU A 655 16.75 32.58 21.98
CA GLU A 655 18.06 32.10 21.53
C GLU A 655 19.21 33.07 21.80
N SER A 656 18.91 34.35 22.01
CA SER A 656 19.90 35.41 22.22
C SER A 656 20.17 35.74 23.67
N TYR A 657 19.64 34.96 24.64
CA TYR A 657 19.96 35.16 26.05
C TYR A 657 21.38 34.65 26.37
N GLU A 658 22.18 35.52 26.98
CA GLU A 658 23.46 35.20 27.65
C GLU A 658 23.29 35.37 29.16
N GLY A 659 23.02 34.30 29.88
CA GLY A 659 22.61 34.33 31.28
C GLY A 659 21.22 34.88 31.47
N ASN A 660 21.07 36.05 32.13
CA ASN A 660 19.77 36.71 32.37
C ASN A 660 19.54 37.97 31.49
N GLU A 661 20.45 38.28 30.59
CA GLU A 661 20.37 39.45 29.71
C GLU A 661 20.33 39.04 28.25
N ILE A 662 19.63 39.81 27.40
CA ILE A 662 19.59 39.60 25.94
C ILE A 662 20.85 40.27 25.36
N SER A 663 21.63 39.49 24.64
CA SER A 663 22.80 39.94 23.87
C SER A 663 22.36 40.59 22.57
N ALA A 664 22.49 41.89 22.46
CA ALA A 664 22.14 42.64 21.23
C ALA A 664 22.90 42.13 20.01
N LYS A 665 24.17 41.71 20.21
CA LYS A 665 24.98 41.15 19.12
C LYS A 665 24.38 39.86 18.59
N LEU A 666 24.10 38.86 19.45
CA LEU A 666 23.51 37.58 19.06
C LEU A 666 22.13 37.76 18.40
N LEU A 667 21.32 38.70 18.97
CA LEU A 667 20.01 38.99 18.41
C LEU A 667 20.11 39.60 17.01
N ASN A 668 21.04 40.54 16.81
CA ASN A 668 21.28 41.09 15.45
C ASN A 668 21.76 40.03 14.48
N ASP A 669 22.68 39.17 14.88
CA ASP A 669 23.22 38.13 14.02
C ASP A 669 22.15 37.08 13.65
N ASN A 670 21.19 36.77 14.53
CA ASN A 670 20.14 35.77 14.33
C ASN A 670 18.85 36.33 13.70
N LEU A 671 18.45 37.56 14.02
CA LEU A 671 17.16 38.13 13.59
C LEU A 671 17.23 38.97 12.32
N LEU A 672 18.25 39.83 12.18
CA LEU A 672 18.31 40.77 11.06
C LEU A 672 18.42 40.12 9.66
N PRO A 673 19.05 38.95 9.51
CA PRO A 673 19.04 38.25 8.21
C PRO A 673 17.64 37.80 7.76
N ILE A 674 16.72 37.58 8.72
CA ILE A 674 15.36 37.11 8.47
C ILE A 674 14.39 38.31 8.34
N ILE A 675 14.42 39.22 9.34
CA ILE A 675 13.58 40.41 9.39
C ILE A 675 14.50 41.65 9.39
N PRO A 676 14.55 42.42 8.29
CA PRO A 676 15.51 43.52 8.13
C PRO A 676 15.12 44.76 8.98
N LEU A 677 15.19 44.60 10.31
CA LEU A 677 14.99 45.70 11.26
C LEU A 677 16.22 46.61 11.37
N PRO A 678 16.10 47.78 11.94
CA PRO A 678 17.26 48.59 12.32
C PRO A 678 18.14 47.85 13.33
N THR A 679 19.46 48.12 13.30
CA THR A 679 20.41 47.54 14.25
C THR A 679 20.01 47.80 15.70
N ILE A 680 19.93 46.77 16.50
CA ILE A 680 19.53 46.77 17.89
C ILE A 680 20.76 47.09 18.76
N GLY A 681 20.68 48.07 19.67
CA GLY A 681 21.75 48.42 20.58
C GLY A 681 21.58 47.78 21.96
N ASP A 682 22.67 47.70 22.75
CA ASP A 682 22.62 47.16 24.12
C ASP A 682 21.74 47.97 25.09
N ALA A 683 21.45 49.26 24.79
CA ALA A 683 20.52 50.07 25.55
C ALA A 683 19.07 49.68 25.32
N ASP A 684 18.76 49.29 24.07
CA ASP A 684 17.38 48.96 23.64
C ASP A 684 16.93 47.64 24.31
N THR A 685 17.83 46.69 24.49
CA THR A 685 17.53 45.37 25.08
C THR A 685 17.14 45.43 26.57
N LYS A 686 17.34 46.54 27.24
CA LYS A 686 17.06 46.78 28.67
C LYS A 686 15.73 47.45 28.94
N GLU A 687 14.99 47.80 27.91
CA GLU A 687 13.67 48.42 28.05
C GLU A 687 12.59 47.34 28.35
N ASP A 688 11.70 47.61 29.29
CA ASP A 688 10.64 46.69 29.72
C ASP A 688 9.69 46.28 28.58
N ASP A 689 9.51 47.13 27.55
CA ASP A 689 8.66 46.90 26.39
C ASP A 689 9.45 46.57 25.12
N PHE A 690 10.73 46.24 25.24
CA PHE A 690 11.63 45.98 24.08
C PHE A 690 11.06 44.93 23.08
N VAL A 691 10.67 43.76 23.58
CA VAL A 691 10.16 42.66 22.71
C VAL A 691 8.88 43.15 21.99
N LYS A 692 7.97 43.85 22.67
CA LYS A 692 6.77 44.42 22.04
C LYS A 692 7.09 45.47 20.99
N SER A 693 8.16 46.23 21.18
CA SER A 693 8.61 47.19 20.18
C SER A 693 9.14 46.50 18.92
N LEU A 694 9.84 45.38 19.06
CA LEU A 694 10.29 44.55 17.93
C LEU A 694 9.11 44.03 17.12
N HIS A 695 8.11 43.40 17.77
CA HIS A 695 6.88 42.94 17.12
C HIS A 695 6.20 44.07 16.34
N THR A 696 6.05 45.24 16.97
CA THR A 696 5.40 46.39 16.32
C THR A 696 6.20 46.87 15.13
N SER A 697 7.51 46.99 15.26
CA SER A 697 8.40 47.44 14.19
C SER A 697 8.42 46.52 12.99
N ALA A 698 8.46 45.21 13.23
CA ALA A 698 8.39 44.19 12.19
C ALA A 698 7.06 44.24 11.41
N LYS A 699 5.93 44.32 12.14
CA LYS A 699 4.60 44.45 11.50
C LYS A 699 4.46 45.73 10.69
N VAL A 700 4.93 46.86 11.20
CA VAL A 700 4.93 48.13 10.45
C VAL A 700 5.79 48.03 9.19
N LEU A 701 6.94 47.38 9.26
CA LEU A 701 7.79 47.16 8.10
C LEU A 701 7.08 46.27 7.06
N TYR A 702 6.40 45.22 7.49
CA TYR A 702 5.62 44.33 6.61
C TYR A 702 4.47 45.09 5.94
N GLN A 703 3.70 45.88 6.69
CA GLN A 703 2.60 46.72 6.18
C GLN A 703 3.08 47.75 5.15
N LYS A 704 4.24 48.36 5.36
CA LYS A 704 4.85 49.26 4.38
C LYS A 704 5.15 48.55 3.07
N LYS A 705 5.61 47.29 3.17
CA LYS A 705 5.87 46.44 1.98
C LYS A 705 4.60 46.10 1.24
N GLU A 706 3.54 45.73 1.94
CA GLU A 706 2.21 45.52 1.37
C GLU A 706 1.72 46.76 0.60
N ALA A 707 1.84 47.90 1.21
CA ALA A 707 1.44 49.17 0.58
C ALA A 707 2.25 49.47 -0.70
N LEU A 708 3.54 49.18 -0.69
CA LEU A 708 4.40 49.31 -1.91
C LEU A 708 3.97 48.36 -3.01
N MET A 709 3.63 47.12 -2.69
CA MET A 709 3.16 46.12 -3.68
C MET A 709 1.79 46.50 -4.24
N GLU A 710 0.86 46.98 -3.42
CA GLU A 710 -0.46 47.45 -3.85
C GLU A 710 -0.36 48.70 -4.73
N GLN A 711 0.59 49.59 -4.44
CA GLN A 711 0.87 50.77 -5.28
C GLN A 711 1.45 50.36 -6.67
N ALA A 712 2.30 49.33 -6.72
CA ALA A 712 2.91 48.86 -7.96
C ALA A 712 1.93 48.03 -8.80
N TYR A 713 1.02 47.27 -8.16
CA TYR A 713 0.07 46.38 -8.84
C TYR A 713 -1.37 46.61 -8.30
N PRO A 714 -2.01 47.74 -8.66
CA PRO A 714 -3.32 48.12 -8.12
C PRO A 714 -4.40 47.09 -8.48
N ASN A 715 -5.21 46.68 -7.48
CA ASN A 715 -6.34 45.77 -7.60
C ASN A 715 -5.96 44.31 -7.95
N GLU A 716 -4.71 43.90 -7.93
CA GLU A 716 -4.28 42.53 -8.23
C GLU A 716 -4.13 41.66 -6.95
N HIS A 717 -4.25 42.29 -5.77
CA HIS A 717 -3.99 41.59 -4.48
C HIS A 717 -2.68 40.78 -4.51
N MET A 718 -1.68 41.29 -5.22
CA MET A 718 -0.43 40.60 -5.57
C MET A 718 0.28 40.05 -4.33
N MET A 719 0.26 40.80 -3.21
CA MET A 719 0.91 40.36 -1.98
C MET A 719 0.29 39.04 -1.46
N ARG A 720 -1.03 38.89 -1.53
CA ARG A 720 -1.71 37.65 -1.10
C ARG A 720 -1.32 36.45 -1.99
N GLU A 721 -1.18 36.66 -3.30
CA GLU A 721 -0.70 35.62 -4.21
C GLU A 721 0.77 35.24 -3.98
N ILE A 722 1.61 36.23 -3.64
CA ILE A 722 3.01 36.01 -3.29
C ILE A 722 3.12 35.22 -1.99
N GLU A 723 2.38 35.60 -0.93
CA GLU A 723 2.32 34.88 0.35
C GLU A 723 1.97 33.41 0.12
N ARG A 724 0.91 33.13 -0.63
CA ARG A 724 0.48 31.76 -0.96
C ARG A 724 1.55 30.98 -1.70
N THR A 725 2.11 31.58 -2.75
CA THR A 725 3.11 30.92 -3.59
C THR A 725 4.39 30.61 -2.82
N LEU A 726 4.89 31.56 -2.05
CA LEU A 726 6.11 31.39 -1.27
C LEU A 726 5.90 30.36 -0.16
N LEU A 727 4.80 30.45 0.57
CA LEU A 727 4.49 29.48 1.64
C LEU A 727 4.38 28.06 1.09
N LEU A 728 3.64 27.83 0.00
CA LEU A 728 3.54 26.52 -0.62
C LEU A 728 4.91 25.99 -1.07
N LYS A 729 5.71 26.84 -1.72
CA LYS A 729 7.04 26.45 -2.19
C LYS A 729 7.98 26.09 -1.04
N THR A 730 7.94 26.84 0.04
CA THR A 730 8.76 26.59 1.23
C THR A 730 8.32 25.33 1.95
N VAL A 731 7.01 25.16 2.15
CA VAL A 731 6.43 23.95 2.73
C VAL A 731 6.83 22.71 1.92
N ASP A 732 6.69 22.76 0.59
CA ASP A 732 7.04 21.61 -0.27
C ASP A 732 8.52 21.25 -0.21
N LYS A 733 9.40 22.28 -0.19
CA LYS A 733 10.86 22.09 -0.05
C LYS A 733 11.21 21.32 1.23
N TYR A 734 10.72 21.81 2.36
CA TYR A 734 11.06 21.25 3.68
C TYR A 734 10.32 19.94 3.98
N TRP A 735 9.07 19.80 3.52
CA TRP A 735 8.33 18.56 3.67
C TRP A 735 8.97 17.39 2.90
N GLN A 736 9.44 17.63 1.66
CA GLN A 736 10.19 16.63 0.92
C GLN A 736 11.50 16.24 1.60
N GLN A 737 12.18 17.19 2.25
CA GLN A 737 13.37 16.89 3.04
C GLN A 737 13.02 16.08 4.28
N GLN A 738 11.96 16.43 5.00
CA GLN A 738 11.48 15.72 6.19
C GLN A 738 11.15 14.27 5.89
N ILE A 739 10.48 13.97 4.77
CA ILE A 739 10.19 12.59 4.34
C ILE A 739 11.50 11.80 4.20
N ASP A 740 12.49 12.38 3.54
CA ASP A 740 13.79 11.76 3.32
C ASP A 740 14.53 11.49 4.66
N ASP A 741 14.54 12.49 5.53
CA ASP A 741 15.20 12.42 6.84
C ASP A 741 14.50 11.39 7.76
N MET A 742 13.17 11.29 7.73
CA MET A 742 12.40 10.29 8.47
C MET A 742 12.65 8.87 7.95
N ASP A 743 12.81 8.70 6.64
CA ASP A 743 13.19 7.39 6.07
C ASP A 743 14.61 6.98 6.48
N GLN A 744 15.57 7.91 6.50
CA GLN A 744 16.93 7.67 7.01
C GLN A 744 16.92 7.34 8.51
N LEU A 745 16.15 8.07 9.31
CA LEU A 745 15.98 7.80 10.74
C LEU A 745 15.44 6.38 10.96
N ARG A 746 14.43 5.96 10.19
CA ARG A 746 13.85 4.61 10.30
C ARG A 746 14.86 3.51 10.03
N GLN A 747 15.76 3.70 9.07
CA GLN A 747 16.80 2.73 8.77
C GLN A 747 17.87 2.63 9.88
N GLY A 748 18.22 3.77 10.50
CA GLY A 748 19.22 3.82 11.57
C GLY A 748 18.71 3.45 12.97
N ILE A 749 17.38 3.58 13.21
CA ILE A 749 16.81 3.52 14.57
C ILE A 749 16.95 2.15 15.24
N HIS A 750 17.13 1.08 14.48
CA HIS A 750 17.33 -0.26 15.04
C HIS A 750 18.59 -0.38 15.90
N MET A 751 19.62 0.46 15.64
CA MET A 751 20.84 0.47 16.43
C MET A 751 20.64 1.01 17.86
N VAL A 752 19.59 1.79 18.08
CA VAL A 752 19.25 2.34 19.41
C VAL A 752 18.87 1.23 20.41
N SER A 753 18.43 0.07 19.92
CA SER A 753 18.13 -1.07 20.78
C SER A 753 19.37 -1.64 21.52
N TYR A 754 20.57 -1.41 21.01
CA TYR A 754 21.81 -1.74 21.72
C TYR A 754 21.98 -0.90 23.01
N GLY A 755 21.47 0.33 23.03
CA GLY A 755 21.39 1.20 24.20
C GLY A 755 20.22 0.94 25.14
N GLN A 756 19.53 -0.21 25.04
CA GLN A 756 18.35 -0.59 25.84
C GLN A 756 17.17 0.39 25.72
N LYS A 757 17.10 1.19 24.66
CA LYS A 757 15.99 2.08 24.38
C LYS A 757 15.00 1.42 23.40
N ASP A 758 13.71 1.75 23.55
CA ASP A 758 12.68 1.30 22.60
C ASP A 758 12.81 2.05 21.26
N PRO A 759 13.15 1.35 20.16
CA PRO A 759 13.34 2.01 18.86
C PRO A 759 12.09 2.79 18.38
N LYS A 760 10.88 2.32 18.71
CA LYS A 760 9.63 2.99 18.31
C LYS A 760 9.42 4.29 19.07
N LEU A 761 9.74 4.29 20.36
CA LEU A 761 9.64 5.51 21.19
C LEU A 761 10.66 6.54 20.72
N GLU A 762 11.91 6.13 20.50
CA GLU A 762 12.98 7.02 20.02
C GLU A 762 12.65 7.58 18.62
N TYR A 763 12.15 6.75 17.71
CA TYR A 763 11.70 7.20 16.39
C TYR A 763 10.62 8.30 16.50
N ARG A 764 9.66 8.14 17.42
CA ARG A 764 8.62 9.14 17.65
C ARG A 764 9.20 10.44 18.22
N LEU A 765 10.10 10.35 19.22
CA LEU A 765 10.68 11.53 19.87
C LEU A 765 11.58 12.30 18.92
N GLN A 766 12.47 11.62 18.19
CA GLN A 766 13.36 12.26 17.22
C GLN A 766 12.56 12.80 16.04
N GLY A 767 11.59 12.05 15.51
CA GLY A 767 10.72 12.51 14.44
C GLY A 767 9.90 13.74 14.82
N PHE A 768 9.46 13.88 16.09
CA PHE A 768 8.80 15.07 16.59
C PHE A 768 9.74 16.27 16.66
N SER A 769 10.97 16.05 17.13
CA SER A 769 11.99 17.12 17.17
C SER A 769 12.32 17.63 15.77
N MET A 770 12.52 16.69 14.80
CA MET A 770 12.80 17.02 13.40
C MET A 770 11.63 17.79 12.76
N PHE A 771 10.40 17.40 13.05
CA PHE A 771 9.19 18.07 12.56
C PHE A 771 9.07 19.50 13.09
N ASN A 772 9.38 19.75 14.36
CA ASN A 772 9.39 21.09 14.93
C ASN A 772 10.46 21.97 14.28
N ALA A 773 11.69 21.44 14.12
CA ALA A 773 12.76 22.16 13.42
C ALA A 773 12.39 22.47 11.96
N MET A 774 11.71 21.55 11.27
CA MET A 774 11.18 21.78 9.92
C MET A 774 10.18 22.93 9.90
N ASN A 775 9.23 22.96 10.84
CA ASN A 775 8.23 24.05 10.93
C ASN A 775 8.90 25.40 11.20
N ASP A 776 9.90 25.44 12.07
CA ASP A 776 10.70 26.63 12.35
C ASP A 776 11.39 27.15 11.08
N ASN A 777 12.02 26.27 10.33
CA ASN A 777 12.66 26.58 9.05
C ASN A 777 11.67 27.07 7.99
N ILE A 778 10.46 26.49 7.92
CA ILE A 778 9.38 26.94 7.03
C ILE A 778 9.00 28.39 7.36
N GLN A 779 8.83 28.71 8.64
CA GLN A 779 8.49 30.06 9.08
C GLN A 779 9.61 31.03 8.71
N GLU A 780 10.85 30.72 9.05
CA GLU A 780 12.02 31.59 8.81
C GLU A 780 12.23 31.87 7.32
N ASP A 781 12.29 30.81 6.47
CA ASP A 781 12.46 30.97 5.01
C ASP A 781 11.28 31.73 4.40
N THR A 782 10.04 31.44 4.80
CA THR A 782 8.86 32.12 4.27
C THR A 782 8.91 33.61 4.58
N VAL A 783 9.15 34.00 5.85
CA VAL A 783 9.20 35.39 6.28
C VAL A 783 10.39 36.11 5.64
N GLN A 784 11.56 35.47 5.61
CA GLN A 784 12.76 36.05 4.96
C GLN A 784 12.48 36.36 3.48
N LEU A 785 11.92 35.39 2.73
CA LEU A 785 11.59 35.60 1.32
C LEU A 785 10.55 36.69 1.13
N LEU A 786 9.53 36.77 1.99
CA LEU A 786 8.52 37.82 1.95
C LEU A 786 9.12 39.20 2.15
N TYR A 787 10.09 39.37 3.04
CA TYR A 787 10.81 40.63 3.21
C TYR A 787 11.78 40.97 2.08
N GLN A 788 12.24 40.01 1.30
CA GLN A 788 13.13 40.19 0.16
C GLN A 788 12.40 40.54 -1.15
N VAL A 789 11.13 40.16 -1.30
CA VAL A 789 10.35 40.47 -2.52
C VAL A 789 10.32 42.00 -2.76
N ALA A 790 10.54 42.43 -3.96
CA ALA A 790 10.41 43.84 -4.39
C ALA A 790 9.61 43.91 -5.69
N PRO A 791 8.80 44.97 -5.92
CA PRO A 791 8.12 45.17 -7.20
C PRO A 791 9.14 45.39 -8.29
N VAL A 792 8.89 44.85 -9.49
CA VAL A 792 9.67 45.11 -10.67
C VAL A 792 9.18 46.45 -11.25
N ILE A 793 9.94 47.53 -11.06
CA ILE A 793 9.64 48.82 -11.69
C ILE A 793 10.14 48.72 -13.11
N HIS A 794 9.23 48.63 -14.07
CA HIS A 794 9.56 48.87 -15.47
C HIS A 794 9.67 50.40 -15.65
N ASP A 795 10.87 50.93 -15.74
CA ASP A 795 11.06 52.30 -16.24
C ASP A 795 10.49 52.41 -17.67
N ASN A 796 9.35 53.08 -17.80
CA ASN A 796 8.75 53.45 -19.09
C ASN A 796 9.54 54.56 -19.76
#